data_2b769e1097c8467db58f8711c5c67ab0
#
_entry.id   2b769e1097c8467db58f8711c5c67ab0
#
_cell.length_a   1.000
_cell.length_b   1.000
_cell.length_c   1.000
_cell.angle_alpha   90.00
_cell.angle_beta   90.00
_cell.angle_gamma   90.00
#
_symmetry.space_group_name_H-M   'P 1'
#
loop_
_entity.id
_entity.type
_entity.pdbx_description
1 polymer ?
#
loop_
_entity_poly.entity_id
_entity_poly.type
_entity_poly.pdbx_seq_one_letter_code
_entity_poly.pdbx_strand_id
1 'polypeptide(L)'
;MKRKEDRNYLENCKAISLINADAKHASKVIAGRITKVLQEIIHTNQTGYVKGRFTGEAARSIIDVMEYTKQQNIPGILLFIDFEKAFDSIDWNFMLKCLDAFGFGPTLIRWVETFYNDLTSCVLNNGICTSYFELQRGVRQGDPLSPYLFIIAAEILAVTIRSRQDIQGIMIGQEEFKLVQYADDLTLFVPNIECVELILQLLDRFTICSGLKVNHTKTEAMWIGSCRQNTATPLGLRWSKCVKALGIVFTYNDTDQLQKNFYDKLKDIRIQIRLWNCRGLSLFGKVTIIKSLLLPKMLYVFSVLTTPEEFIKQLNTIIYNFLWKGTDKIARKAAVNDLKYGGLNLIDLETYVKSSRLAWLNRIFSGGSSPWKAYIKYLLEDFGGVFLFSCNYDVKDCKVTSTFYRELLQWWADLRITFSTRPSISYNIIWNNKDIKIDNKTIYYSNYIKAGILLINHLQFNKNNIESFNSAKSKGLKHSNFLVWSGVRAAVPAHLKSLDVIESELECPLEFHCGEKKINPIVCKNKHFYELLVSDKAKVSRGFAKLKEDFGLADSAVTKAFLKVKTVSSEMFIRSFQFKILSDITFTNSRLAKIGYVQDDSCTFCRVSPETVNHLFYECTHTNQFWKDFKNFWFALSGKHVELSLQDVMIGKLDEVSGLLNYFLTVAKWHIWTSRKRCLSPDIAAFKEVINMKYKTEKYIAVKNNTQRKFQARWKLFIDS
;
A
#
# COMPACT_ATOMS: atom_id res chain seq x y z
N MET A 1 22.03 2.67 -0.58
CA MET A 1 21.63 1.66 -1.59
C MET A 1 22.53 1.81 -2.80
N LYS A 2 23.23 0.76 -3.21
CA LYS A 2 24.20 0.81 -4.30
C LYS A 2 23.51 0.80 -5.64
N ARG A 3 23.81 1.78 -6.49
CA ARG A 3 23.62 1.63 -7.93
C ARG A 3 24.51 0.50 -8.42
N LYS A 4 24.13 -0.21 -9.49
CA LYS A 4 24.87 -1.33 -10.09
C LYS A 4 26.23 -0.92 -10.70
N GLU A 5 26.60 0.34 -10.61
CA GLU A 5 27.82 0.90 -11.13
C GLU A 5 28.95 0.73 -10.12
N ASP A 6 30.12 0.53 -10.60
CA ASP A 6 31.34 0.05 -9.96
C ASP A 6 31.52 0.51 -8.51
N ARG A 7 31.53 -0.46 -7.61
CA ARG A 7 31.63 -0.25 -6.15
C ARG A 7 33.00 0.29 -5.72
N ASN A 8 33.91 0.38 -6.62
CA ASN A 8 35.28 0.80 -6.40
C ASN A 8 35.45 2.33 -6.42
N TYR A 9 34.45 3.07 -6.91
CA TYR A 9 34.48 4.53 -6.93
C TYR A 9 33.73 5.10 -5.71
N LEU A 10 34.38 5.97 -4.94
CA LEU A 10 33.82 6.67 -3.78
C LEU A 10 32.56 7.51 -4.15
N GLU A 11 32.51 8.01 -5.37
CA GLU A 11 31.37 8.76 -5.90
C GLU A 11 30.04 7.98 -5.88
N ASN A 12 30.13 6.64 -5.98
CA ASN A 12 28.98 5.74 -5.94
C ASN A 12 28.61 5.26 -4.54
N CYS A 13 29.34 5.71 -3.51
CA CYS A 13 29.06 5.37 -2.11
C CYS A 13 28.22 6.48 -1.46
N LYS A 14 27.09 6.12 -0.82
CA LYS A 14 26.36 7.01 0.10
C LYS A 14 26.79 6.68 1.52
N ALA A 15 27.40 7.65 2.20
CA ALA A 15 27.72 7.56 3.62
C ALA A 15 26.43 7.59 4.45
N ILE A 16 26.41 6.88 5.58
CA ILE A 16 25.37 6.99 6.61
C ILE A 16 26.06 7.45 7.87
N SER A 17 25.61 8.55 8.44
CA SER A 17 26.18 9.09 9.68
C SER A 17 25.69 8.29 10.89
N LEU A 18 26.62 7.78 11.68
CA LEU A 18 26.34 7.22 12.99
C LEU A 18 26.52 8.36 14.02
N ILE A 19 25.43 8.75 14.64
CA ILE A 19 25.38 9.87 15.59
C ILE A 19 25.21 9.31 16.97
N ASN A 20 25.82 9.95 17.96
CA ASN A 20 25.70 9.61 19.37
C ASN A 20 24.23 9.61 19.81
N ALA A 21 23.87 8.72 20.71
CA ALA A 21 22.46 8.50 21.08
C ALA A 21 21.82 9.73 21.73
N ASP A 22 22.55 10.46 22.58
CA ASP A 22 22.12 11.71 23.22
C ASP A 22 21.89 12.84 22.21
N ALA A 23 22.85 13.09 21.30
CA ALA A 23 22.65 14.04 20.20
C ALA A 23 21.44 13.68 19.32
N LYS A 24 21.25 12.38 19.04
CA LYS A 24 20.10 11.89 18.27
C LYS A 24 18.77 12.10 19.00
N HIS A 25 18.75 11.98 20.34
CA HIS A 25 17.56 12.27 21.12
C HIS A 25 17.23 13.77 21.12
N ALA A 26 18.23 14.63 21.33
CA ALA A 26 18.05 16.07 21.29
C ALA A 26 17.56 16.55 19.92
N SER A 27 18.21 16.10 18.83
CA SER A 27 17.80 16.44 17.46
C SER A 27 16.38 15.96 17.15
N LYS A 28 15.95 14.79 17.66
CA LYS A 28 14.59 14.27 17.50
C LYS A 28 13.53 15.14 18.18
N VAL A 29 13.85 15.74 19.34
CA VAL A 29 12.94 16.66 20.03
C VAL A 29 12.73 17.92 19.19
N ILE A 30 13.81 18.51 18.67
CA ILE A 30 13.74 19.69 17.79
C ILE A 30 12.99 19.36 16.51
N ALA A 31 13.30 18.24 15.86
CA ALA A 31 12.58 17.75 14.69
C ALA A 31 11.07 17.61 14.95
N GLY A 32 10.68 17.08 16.13
CA GLY A 32 9.28 16.96 16.52
C GLY A 32 8.56 18.29 16.70
N ARG A 33 9.27 19.38 17.01
CA ARG A 33 8.72 20.74 17.04
C ARG A 33 8.56 21.31 15.64
N ILE A 34 9.58 21.21 14.81
CA ILE A 34 9.58 21.72 13.43
C ILE A 34 8.46 21.02 12.61
N THR A 35 8.27 19.71 12.76
CA THR A 35 7.22 18.97 12.00
C THR A 35 5.81 19.49 12.21
N LYS A 36 5.53 20.22 13.29
CA LYS A 36 4.18 20.76 13.56
C LYS A 36 3.84 21.93 12.65
N VAL A 37 4.84 22.71 12.23
CA VAL A 37 4.66 23.92 11.41
C VAL A 37 4.99 23.70 9.94
N LEU A 38 5.63 22.59 9.58
CA LEU A 38 6.06 22.32 8.20
C LEU A 38 4.93 22.34 7.17
N GLN A 39 3.73 21.92 7.56
CA GLN A 39 2.59 21.92 6.64
C GLN A 39 2.15 23.33 6.23
N GLU A 40 2.42 24.32 7.08
CA GLU A 40 2.04 25.72 6.88
C GLU A 40 3.11 26.49 6.10
N ILE A 41 4.40 26.21 6.36
CA ILE A 41 5.51 26.97 5.77
C ILE A 41 6.07 26.37 4.48
N ILE A 42 5.88 25.05 4.26
CA ILE A 42 6.35 24.36 3.05
C ILE A 42 5.22 24.23 2.06
N HIS A 43 5.40 24.77 0.86
CA HIS A 43 4.38 24.72 -0.18
C HIS A 43 4.03 23.28 -0.58
N THR A 44 2.80 23.08 -1.05
CA THR A 44 2.25 21.75 -1.40
C THR A 44 2.97 21.03 -2.54
N ASN A 45 3.79 21.73 -3.33
CA ASN A 45 4.65 21.15 -4.36
C ASN A 45 5.76 20.25 -3.80
N GLN A 46 6.21 20.48 -2.55
CA GLN A 46 7.17 19.61 -1.88
C GLN A 46 6.41 18.44 -1.22
N THR A 47 6.65 17.23 -1.70
CA THR A 47 6.01 16.00 -1.18
C THR A 47 6.91 15.18 -0.26
N GLY A 48 8.20 15.53 -0.17
CA GLY A 48 9.19 14.84 0.68
C GLY A 48 9.13 15.30 2.15
N TYR A 49 9.23 14.36 3.07
CA TYR A 49 9.37 14.56 4.52
C TYR A 49 8.28 15.38 5.21
N VAL A 50 7.23 15.83 4.54
CA VAL A 50 6.09 16.54 5.13
C VAL A 50 4.98 15.54 5.46
N LYS A 51 4.53 15.56 6.71
CA LYS A 51 3.49 14.63 7.19
C LYS A 51 2.21 14.75 6.35
N GLY A 52 1.64 13.62 5.95
CA GLY A 52 0.38 13.57 5.18
C GLY A 52 0.56 13.68 3.67
N ARG A 53 1.70 14.17 3.17
CA ARG A 53 2.00 14.23 1.74
C ARG A 53 2.51 12.87 1.22
N PHE A 54 2.36 12.64 -0.07
CA PHE A 54 2.69 11.35 -0.70
C PHE A 54 3.46 11.56 -2.01
N THR A 55 4.61 10.88 -2.13
CA THR A 55 5.46 10.94 -3.33
C THR A 55 4.70 10.69 -4.64
N GLY A 56 3.64 9.86 -4.58
CA GLY A 56 2.77 9.58 -5.72
C GLY A 56 2.04 10.82 -6.25
N GLU A 57 1.84 11.85 -5.44
CA GLU A 57 1.24 13.13 -5.90
C GLU A 57 2.17 13.84 -6.88
N ALA A 58 3.47 13.90 -6.56
CA ALA A 58 4.47 14.47 -7.49
C ALA A 58 4.57 13.64 -8.77
N ALA A 59 4.63 12.30 -8.66
CA ALA A 59 4.67 11.43 -9.83
C ALA A 59 3.39 11.54 -10.67
N ARG A 60 2.21 11.69 -10.04
CA ARG A 60 0.95 11.87 -10.76
C ARG A 60 0.91 13.23 -11.45
N SER A 61 1.38 14.32 -10.80
CA SER A 61 1.50 15.63 -11.46
C SER A 61 2.30 15.58 -12.75
N ILE A 62 3.42 14.87 -12.76
CA ILE A 62 4.24 14.70 -13.98
C ILE A 62 3.45 14.00 -15.09
N ILE A 63 2.76 12.88 -14.74
CA ILE A 63 1.96 12.13 -15.71
C ILE A 63 0.78 12.97 -16.21
N ASP A 64 0.10 13.69 -15.31
CA ASP A 64 -1.05 14.53 -15.63
C ASP A 64 -0.68 15.66 -16.58
N VAL A 65 0.47 16.32 -16.35
CA VAL A 65 0.98 17.33 -17.27
C VAL A 65 1.32 16.72 -18.63
N MET A 66 1.94 15.54 -18.66
CA MET A 66 2.22 14.82 -19.90
C MET A 66 0.95 14.45 -20.66
N GLU A 67 -0.07 13.93 -19.96
CA GLU A 67 -1.36 13.60 -20.56
C GLU A 67 -2.07 14.84 -21.09
N TYR A 68 -2.14 15.90 -20.28
CA TYR A 68 -2.80 17.16 -20.62
C TYR A 68 -2.15 17.84 -21.85
N THR A 69 -0.83 18.03 -21.82
CA THR A 69 -0.09 18.68 -22.93
C THR A 69 -0.21 17.89 -24.22
N LYS A 70 -0.23 16.55 -24.16
CA LYS A 70 -0.48 15.69 -25.31
C LYS A 70 -1.89 15.87 -25.86
N GLN A 71 -2.91 15.92 -24.99
CA GLN A 71 -4.32 16.04 -25.39
C GLN A 71 -4.65 17.41 -25.98
N GLN A 72 -4.12 18.48 -25.35
CA GLN A 72 -4.33 19.85 -25.79
C GLN A 72 -3.35 20.31 -26.90
N ASN A 73 -2.40 19.43 -27.29
CA ASN A 73 -1.35 19.71 -28.26
C ASN A 73 -0.52 20.96 -27.89
N ILE A 74 -0.24 21.16 -26.59
CA ILE A 74 0.55 22.27 -26.04
C ILE A 74 2.04 21.90 -26.02
N PRO A 75 2.97 22.80 -26.42
CA PRO A 75 4.40 22.55 -26.28
C PRO A 75 4.83 22.57 -24.81
N GLY A 76 5.87 21.81 -24.49
CA GLY A 76 6.44 21.84 -23.15
C GLY A 76 7.70 21.00 -23.01
N ILE A 77 8.36 21.22 -21.88
CA ILE A 77 9.58 20.53 -21.46
C ILE A 77 9.44 20.15 -20.00
N LEU A 78 9.79 18.90 -19.68
CA LEU A 78 10.07 18.46 -18.32
C LEU A 78 11.58 18.53 -18.09
N LEU A 79 11.99 19.19 -17.01
CA LEU A 79 13.39 19.28 -16.61
C LEU A 79 13.54 18.61 -15.23
N PHE A 80 14.28 17.50 -15.18
CA PHE A 80 14.57 16.73 -13.98
C PHE A 80 15.95 17.13 -13.47
N ILE A 81 16.00 17.87 -12.37
CA ILE A 81 17.24 18.35 -11.76
C ILE A 81 17.77 17.34 -10.76
N ASP A 82 19.03 16.94 -10.89
CA ASP A 82 19.77 16.14 -9.91
C ASP A 82 20.83 17.05 -9.25
N PHE A 83 20.87 17.08 -7.92
CA PHE A 83 21.88 17.80 -7.18
C PHE A 83 23.05 16.89 -6.77
N GLU A 84 24.29 17.40 -6.83
CA GLU A 84 25.47 16.67 -6.39
C GLU A 84 25.48 16.53 -4.87
N LYS A 85 25.25 15.30 -4.38
CA LYS A 85 25.30 14.99 -2.92
C LYS A 85 24.54 16.02 -2.07
N ALA A 86 23.30 16.33 -2.45
CA ALA A 86 22.51 17.44 -1.91
C ALA A 86 22.57 17.57 -0.37
N PHE A 87 22.38 16.47 0.36
CA PHE A 87 22.45 16.46 1.83
C PHE A 87 23.84 16.78 2.38
N ASP A 88 24.90 16.44 1.65
CA ASP A 88 26.29 16.64 2.09
C ASP A 88 26.85 18.02 1.66
N SER A 89 26.11 18.77 0.84
CA SER A 89 26.61 19.99 0.16
C SER A 89 26.06 21.29 0.70
N ILE A 90 24.94 21.27 1.40
CA ILE A 90 24.25 22.48 1.87
C ILE A 90 25.13 23.30 2.83
N ASP A 91 25.24 24.59 2.58
CA ASP A 91 25.95 25.54 3.43
C ASP A 91 25.20 25.81 4.75
N TRP A 92 25.90 25.79 5.88
CA TRP A 92 25.27 25.97 7.20
C TRP A 92 24.80 27.41 7.44
N ASN A 93 25.55 28.42 6.98
CA ASN A 93 25.15 29.83 7.11
C ASN A 93 23.89 30.10 6.30
N PHE A 94 23.83 29.54 5.09
CA PHE A 94 22.61 29.61 4.26
C PHE A 94 21.45 28.95 4.96
N MET A 95 21.63 27.74 5.49
CA MET A 95 20.60 26.99 6.21
C MET A 95 20.07 27.76 7.44
N LEU A 96 20.93 28.37 8.24
CA LEU A 96 20.53 29.18 9.41
C LEU A 96 19.76 30.43 8.99
N LYS A 97 20.20 31.11 7.91
CA LYS A 97 19.47 32.25 7.34
C LYS A 97 18.08 31.85 6.80
N CYS A 98 17.95 30.64 6.22
CA CYS A 98 16.66 30.14 5.82
C CYS A 98 15.70 29.96 7.03
N LEU A 99 16.19 29.43 8.14
CA LEU A 99 15.39 29.30 9.36
C LEU A 99 14.91 30.67 9.86
N ASP A 100 15.78 31.67 9.86
CA ASP A 100 15.42 33.04 10.23
C ASP A 100 14.38 33.63 9.29
N ALA A 101 14.56 33.49 7.97
CA ALA A 101 13.64 33.97 6.94
C ALA A 101 12.23 33.32 7.04
N PHE A 102 12.14 32.07 7.50
CA PHE A 102 10.88 31.39 7.79
C PHE A 102 10.30 31.71 9.17
N GLY A 103 10.92 32.63 9.94
CA GLY A 103 10.43 33.12 11.24
C GLY A 103 10.65 32.15 12.40
N PHE A 104 11.62 31.26 12.31
CA PHE A 104 12.01 30.44 13.47
C PHE A 104 12.71 31.31 14.50
N GLY A 105 12.29 31.21 15.76
CA GLY A 105 12.84 32.01 16.83
C GLY A 105 14.33 31.71 17.14
N PRO A 106 15.06 32.70 17.71
CA PRO A 106 16.54 32.62 17.91
C PRO A 106 16.96 31.45 18.80
N THR A 107 16.11 31.00 19.71
CA THR A 107 16.39 29.83 20.55
C THR A 107 16.47 28.55 19.73
N LEU A 108 15.59 28.34 18.75
CA LEU A 108 15.61 27.16 17.89
C LEU A 108 16.82 27.22 16.95
N ILE A 109 17.11 28.39 16.38
CA ILE A 109 18.27 28.61 15.51
C ILE A 109 19.57 28.29 16.26
N ARG A 110 19.75 28.77 17.48
CA ARG A 110 20.90 28.44 18.34
C ARG A 110 21.03 26.95 18.62
N TRP A 111 19.92 26.23 18.83
CA TRP A 111 19.97 24.78 18.97
C TRP A 111 20.48 24.09 17.70
N VAL A 112 20.01 24.54 16.55
CA VAL A 112 20.49 24.00 15.26
C VAL A 112 21.96 24.32 15.06
N GLU A 113 22.38 25.56 15.32
CA GLU A 113 23.80 25.98 15.28
C GLU A 113 24.68 25.08 16.16
N THR A 114 24.26 24.83 17.41
CA THR A 114 24.99 23.95 18.33
C THR A 114 25.22 22.53 17.78
N PHE A 115 24.26 22.00 16.97
CA PHE A 115 24.43 20.67 16.36
C PHE A 115 25.44 20.65 15.21
N TYR A 116 25.81 21.79 14.67
CA TYR A 116 26.73 21.94 13.53
C TYR A 116 27.99 22.69 13.84
N ASN A 117 28.16 23.19 15.08
CA ASN A 117 29.40 23.83 15.52
C ASN A 117 30.47 22.79 15.88
N ASP A 118 31.72 23.03 15.47
CA ASP A 118 32.89 22.18 15.73
C ASP A 118 32.68 20.68 15.44
N LEU A 119 31.98 20.42 14.35
CA LEU A 119 31.57 19.07 13.98
C LEU A 119 32.72 18.30 13.33
N THR A 120 33.14 17.21 13.98
CA THR A 120 34.15 16.29 13.44
C THR A 120 33.53 14.95 13.05
N SER A 121 34.14 14.26 12.10
CA SER A 121 33.71 12.94 11.65
C SER A 121 34.89 12.06 11.28
N CYS A 122 34.70 10.74 11.28
CA CYS A 122 35.61 9.77 10.68
C CYS A 122 34.85 8.79 9.79
N VAL A 123 35.53 8.20 8.83
CA VAL A 123 34.92 7.18 7.95
C VAL A 123 35.25 5.78 8.49
N LEU A 124 34.18 5.01 8.76
CA LEU A 124 34.29 3.60 9.15
C LEU A 124 33.99 2.71 7.92
N ASN A 125 34.97 1.94 7.48
CA ASN A 125 34.81 0.97 6.39
C ASN A 125 35.44 -0.38 6.78
N ASN A 126 34.67 -1.44 6.81
CA ASN A 126 35.08 -2.79 7.16
C ASN A 126 35.84 -2.92 8.51
N GLY A 127 35.44 -2.12 9.49
CA GLY A 127 36.08 -2.12 10.82
C GLY A 127 37.33 -1.20 10.96
N ILE A 128 37.73 -0.55 9.88
CA ILE A 128 38.85 0.40 9.87
C ILE A 128 38.28 1.82 9.89
N CYS A 129 38.76 2.64 10.88
CA CYS A 129 38.43 4.06 11.00
C CYS A 129 39.55 4.91 10.39
N THR A 130 39.17 5.99 9.70
CA THR A 130 40.13 7.07 9.36
C THR A 130 40.42 7.93 10.60
N SER A 131 41.43 8.82 10.50
CA SER A 131 41.53 9.95 11.41
C SER A 131 40.27 10.82 11.36
N TYR A 132 40.03 11.56 12.46
CA TYR A 132 38.96 12.54 12.50
C TYR A 132 39.29 13.73 11.60
N PHE A 133 38.27 14.26 10.93
CA PHE A 133 38.33 15.46 10.11
C PHE A 133 37.13 16.36 10.37
N GLU A 134 37.30 17.64 10.20
CA GLU A 134 36.24 18.63 10.39
C GLU A 134 35.24 18.61 9.21
N LEU A 135 33.95 18.75 9.54
CA LEU A 135 32.89 19.00 8.56
C LEU A 135 32.61 20.49 8.51
N GLN A 136 32.47 21.04 7.29
CA GLN A 136 32.25 22.46 7.08
C GLN A 136 30.89 22.76 6.42
N ARG A 137 30.17 21.76 5.97
CA ARG A 137 28.86 21.84 5.31
C ARG A 137 28.11 20.52 5.39
N GLY A 138 26.87 20.54 4.93
CA GLY A 138 26.02 19.37 4.79
C GLY A 138 25.22 19.05 6.04
N VAL A 139 24.12 18.30 5.84
CA VAL A 139 23.28 17.76 6.92
C VAL A 139 23.47 16.25 7.02
N ARG A 140 23.53 15.73 8.24
CA ARG A 140 23.91 14.34 8.50
C ARG A 140 22.85 13.34 8.05
N GLN A 141 23.21 12.41 7.16
CA GLN A 141 22.32 11.35 6.71
C GLN A 141 22.08 10.33 7.84
N GLY A 142 20.86 10.30 8.39
CA GLY A 142 20.48 9.46 9.53
C GLY A 142 20.13 10.24 10.79
N ASP A 143 20.33 11.55 10.81
CA ASP A 143 19.85 12.45 11.85
C ASP A 143 18.35 12.73 11.65
N PRO A 144 17.51 12.63 12.70
CA PRO A 144 16.09 12.96 12.63
C PRO A 144 15.77 14.38 12.19
N LEU A 145 16.65 15.35 12.42
CA LEU A 145 16.44 16.77 12.10
C LEU A 145 16.83 17.11 10.65
N SER A 146 17.85 16.45 10.11
CA SER A 146 18.42 16.77 8.79
C SER A 146 17.44 16.86 7.64
N PRO A 147 16.45 15.95 7.48
CA PRO A 147 15.49 16.07 6.39
C PRO A 147 14.66 17.36 6.42
N TYR A 148 14.32 17.84 7.60
CA TYR A 148 13.51 19.05 7.78
C TYR A 148 14.30 20.31 7.50
N LEU A 149 15.55 20.38 7.96
CA LEU A 149 16.45 21.48 7.63
C LEU A 149 16.68 21.59 6.12
N PHE A 150 16.90 20.43 5.48
CA PHE A 150 17.09 20.37 4.04
C PHE A 150 15.89 20.89 3.26
N ILE A 151 14.65 20.44 3.57
CA ILE A 151 13.46 20.88 2.83
C ILE A 151 13.11 22.33 3.07
N ILE A 152 13.41 22.89 4.26
CA ILE A 152 13.26 24.33 4.56
C ILE A 152 14.21 25.14 3.66
N ALA A 153 15.46 24.72 3.55
CA ALA A 153 16.44 25.40 2.70
C ALA A 153 16.12 25.25 1.19
N ALA A 154 15.67 24.07 0.77
CA ALA A 154 15.27 23.81 -0.60
C ALA A 154 13.98 24.58 -1.01
N GLU A 155 13.11 24.92 -0.04
CA GLU A 155 11.89 25.70 -0.27
C GLU A 155 12.20 27.12 -0.78
N ILE A 156 13.34 27.72 -0.39
CA ILE A 156 13.77 29.04 -0.89
C ILE A 156 13.91 29.03 -2.41
N LEU A 157 14.51 27.98 -2.97
CA LEU A 157 14.61 27.83 -4.43
C LEU A 157 13.22 27.72 -5.06
N ALA A 158 12.34 26.91 -4.45
CA ALA A 158 10.99 26.71 -4.95
C ALA A 158 10.16 28.00 -4.89
N VAL A 159 10.26 28.78 -3.81
CA VAL A 159 9.63 30.10 -3.67
C VAL A 159 10.14 31.03 -4.76
N THR A 160 11.45 31.09 -4.96
CA THR A 160 12.07 31.95 -6.00
C THR A 160 11.56 31.59 -7.40
N ILE A 161 11.48 30.31 -7.76
CA ILE A 161 10.97 29.89 -9.07
C ILE A 161 9.49 30.27 -9.22
N ARG A 162 8.67 30.05 -8.18
CA ARG A 162 7.24 30.38 -8.24
C ARG A 162 6.97 31.88 -8.36
N SER A 163 7.75 32.72 -7.67
CA SER A 163 7.57 34.18 -7.65
C SER A 163 8.00 34.88 -8.94
N ARG A 164 8.90 34.27 -9.74
CA ARG A 164 9.40 34.87 -10.96
C ARG A 164 8.36 34.82 -12.08
N GLN A 165 8.01 35.97 -12.62
CA GLN A 165 7.04 36.14 -13.72
C GLN A 165 7.63 35.74 -15.08
N ASP A 166 8.95 35.91 -15.26
CA ASP A 166 9.68 35.54 -16.47
C ASP A 166 9.91 34.04 -16.64
N ILE A 167 9.79 33.25 -15.55
CA ILE A 167 9.77 31.79 -15.60
C ILE A 167 8.31 31.33 -15.65
N GLN A 168 7.84 31.03 -16.86
CA GLN A 168 6.48 30.53 -17.07
C GLN A 168 6.40 29.04 -16.82
N GLY A 169 5.27 28.58 -16.28
CA GLY A 169 4.90 27.20 -16.12
C GLY A 169 3.94 26.71 -17.21
N ILE A 170 3.47 25.48 -17.07
CA ILE A 170 2.43 24.90 -17.93
C ILE A 170 1.07 25.12 -17.27
N MET A 171 0.15 25.76 -18.00
CA MET A 171 -1.21 26.02 -17.53
C MET A 171 -2.09 24.79 -17.70
N ILE A 172 -2.78 24.36 -16.63
CA ILE A 172 -3.86 23.37 -16.67
C ILE A 172 -5.12 24.03 -16.10
N GLY A 173 -6.08 24.33 -16.98
CA GLY A 173 -7.22 25.17 -16.62
C GLY A 173 -6.73 26.57 -16.21
N GLN A 174 -6.99 26.95 -14.96
CA GLN A 174 -6.55 28.23 -14.39
C GLN A 174 -5.31 28.12 -13.48
N GLU A 175 -4.78 26.92 -13.30
CA GLU A 175 -3.65 26.66 -12.40
C GLU A 175 -2.33 26.54 -13.16
N GLU A 176 -1.29 27.24 -12.71
CA GLU A 176 0.05 27.21 -13.30
C GLU A 176 0.94 26.16 -12.62
N PHE A 177 1.46 25.24 -13.41
CA PHE A 177 2.42 24.23 -12.96
C PHE A 177 3.83 24.66 -13.31
N LYS A 178 4.65 25.05 -12.33
CA LYS A 178 6.08 25.36 -12.52
C LYS A 178 6.98 24.24 -12.04
N LEU A 179 6.67 23.62 -10.90
CA LEU A 179 7.54 22.61 -10.29
C LEU A 179 6.80 21.62 -9.38
N VAL A 180 7.42 20.46 -9.17
CA VAL A 180 7.16 19.53 -8.07
C VAL A 180 8.48 19.06 -7.48
N GLN A 181 8.48 18.78 -6.16
CA GLN A 181 9.66 18.34 -5.43
C GLN A 181 9.40 17.13 -4.55
N TYR A 182 10.42 16.30 -4.42
CA TYR A 182 10.51 15.30 -3.36
C TYR A 182 11.92 15.34 -2.75
N ALA A 183 12.08 16.09 -1.69
CA ALA A 183 13.37 16.45 -1.10
C ALA A 183 14.29 17.13 -2.14
N ASP A 184 15.34 16.43 -2.56
CA ASP A 184 16.33 16.85 -3.54
C ASP A 184 15.90 16.59 -5.00
N ASP A 185 14.94 15.69 -5.23
CA ASP A 185 14.40 15.43 -6.57
C ASP A 185 13.48 16.60 -6.99
N LEU A 186 13.94 17.50 -7.85
CA LEU A 186 13.20 18.63 -8.40
C LEU A 186 12.82 18.38 -9.85
N THR A 187 11.53 18.48 -10.18
CA THR A 187 11.04 18.45 -11.58
C THR A 187 10.35 19.75 -11.92
N LEU A 188 10.73 20.35 -13.02
CA LEU A 188 10.22 21.62 -13.53
C LEU A 188 9.39 21.40 -14.80
N PHE A 189 8.35 22.21 -14.96
CA PHE A 189 7.42 22.20 -16.08
C PHE A 189 7.51 23.56 -16.78
N VAL A 190 8.03 23.59 -17.99
CA VAL A 190 8.23 24.86 -18.73
C VAL A 190 7.75 24.75 -20.17
N PRO A 191 7.28 25.85 -20.78
CA PRO A 191 6.74 25.82 -22.13
C PRO A 191 7.81 25.81 -23.22
N ASN A 192 9.00 26.39 -23.00
CA ASN A 192 10.02 26.65 -24.00
C ASN A 192 11.45 26.59 -23.45
N ILE A 193 12.44 26.74 -24.33
CA ILE A 193 13.88 26.68 -24.02
C ILE A 193 14.33 27.90 -23.23
N GLU A 194 13.79 29.08 -23.53
CA GLU A 194 14.15 30.33 -22.87
C GLU A 194 13.91 30.24 -21.37
N CYS A 195 12.78 29.60 -20.95
CA CYS A 195 12.53 29.34 -19.55
C CYS A 195 13.53 28.34 -18.93
N VAL A 196 14.03 27.37 -19.71
CA VAL A 196 15.08 26.45 -19.24
C VAL A 196 16.39 27.23 -18.99
N GLU A 197 16.78 28.13 -19.87
CA GLU A 197 17.97 28.97 -19.69
C GLU A 197 17.89 29.84 -18.43
N LEU A 198 16.75 30.51 -18.22
CA LEU A 198 16.51 31.31 -17.01
C LEU A 198 16.60 30.47 -15.73
N ILE A 199 16.10 29.26 -15.78
CA ILE A 199 16.17 28.32 -14.65
C ILE A 199 17.61 27.90 -14.38
N LEU A 200 18.39 27.56 -15.41
CA LEU A 200 19.79 27.17 -15.23
C LEU A 200 20.60 28.32 -14.62
N GLN A 201 20.42 29.54 -15.11
CA GLN A 201 21.06 30.74 -14.55
C GLN A 201 20.67 30.97 -13.08
N LEU A 202 19.38 30.71 -12.72
CA LEU A 202 18.92 30.81 -11.35
C LEU A 202 19.57 29.76 -10.46
N LEU A 203 19.69 28.51 -10.96
CA LEU A 203 20.31 27.39 -10.25
C LEU A 203 21.82 27.64 -9.99
N ASP A 204 22.52 28.25 -10.96
CA ASP A 204 23.92 28.65 -10.78
C ASP A 204 24.08 29.69 -9.67
N ARG A 205 23.22 30.71 -9.64
CA ARG A 205 23.18 31.71 -8.56
C ARG A 205 22.84 31.07 -7.21
N PHE A 206 21.86 30.16 -7.20
CA PHE A 206 21.46 29.44 -5.99
C PHE A 206 22.59 28.55 -5.45
N THR A 207 23.39 27.94 -6.33
CA THR A 207 24.58 27.16 -5.97
C THR A 207 25.59 27.97 -5.18
N ILE A 208 25.82 29.24 -5.57
CA ILE A 208 26.78 30.14 -4.88
C ILE A 208 26.33 30.41 -3.45
N CYS A 209 25.03 30.61 -3.23
CA CYS A 209 24.48 30.95 -1.91
C CYS A 209 24.30 29.73 -1.00
N SER A 210 23.83 28.62 -1.57
CA SER A 210 23.36 27.44 -0.82
C SER A 210 24.37 26.30 -0.72
N GLY A 211 25.39 26.29 -1.60
CA GLY A 211 26.30 25.17 -1.79
C GLY A 211 25.69 23.97 -2.56
N LEU A 212 24.39 24.04 -2.93
CA LEU A 212 23.70 22.98 -3.64
C LEU A 212 24.01 23.07 -5.15
N LYS A 213 24.94 22.25 -5.62
CA LYS A 213 25.40 22.24 -7.00
C LYS A 213 24.58 21.29 -7.87
N VAL A 214 24.17 21.75 -9.04
CA VAL A 214 23.47 20.93 -10.04
C VAL A 214 24.43 19.94 -10.68
N ASN A 215 24.00 18.70 -10.79
CA ASN A 215 24.70 17.65 -11.50
C ASN A 215 24.28 17.64 -12.98
N HIS A 216 24.97 18.39 -13.83
CA HIS A 216 24.66 18.50 -15.24
C HIS A 216 24.65 17.16 -15.98
N THR A 217 25.49 16.20 -15.57
CA THR A 217 25.56 14.88 -16.24
C THR A 217 24.38 13.97 -15.93
N LYS A 218 23.69 14.21 -14.79
CA LYS A 218 22.51 13.44 -14.37
C LYS A 218 21.21 14.20 -14.53
N THR A 219 21.25 15.51 -14.71
CA THR A 219 20.09 16.32 -15.05
C THR A 219 19.60 15.94 -16.44
N GLU A 220 18.31 15.60 -16.53
CA GLU A 220 17.69 15.12 -17.78
C GLU A 220 16.54 16.05 -18.19
N ALA A 221 16.43 16.32 -19.48
CA ALA A 221 15.32 17.04 -20.09
C ALA A 221 14.49 16.12 -20.99
N MET A 222 13.19 16.37 -21.07
CA MET A 222 12.26 15.61 -21.90
C MET A 222 11.28 16.52 -22.60
N TRP A 223 11.20 16.44 -23.92
CA TRP A 223 10.17 17.10 -24.70
C TRP A 223 8.79 16.49 -24.44
N ILE A 224 7.78 17.34 -24.20
CA ILE A 224 6.41 16.88 -23.96
C ILE A 224 5.39 17.59 -24.86
N GLY A 225 4.16 17.08 -24.85
CA GLY A 225 3.04 17.65 -25.59
C GLY A 225 3.24 17.64 -27.11
N SER A 226 3.08 18.78 -27.80
CA SER A 226 3.29 18.90 -29.23
C SER A 226 4.74 18.68 -29.62
N CYS A 227 5.71 19.01 -28.76
CA CYS A 227 7.14 18.86 -28.98
C CYS A 227 7.68 17.45 -28.67
N ARG A 228 6.87 16.49 -28.25
CA ARG A 228 7.31 15.13 -27.82
C ARG A 228 8.13 14.34 -28.84
N GLN A 229 8.06 14.70 -30.12
CA GLN A 229 8.83 14.06 -31.18
C GLN A 229 10.14 14.82 -31.53
N ASN A 230 10.35 15.97 -30.87
CA ASN A 230 11.57 16.74 -31.10
C ASN A 230 12.81 15.92 -30.70
N THR A 231 13.86 16.04 -31.52
CA THR A 231 15.16 15.36 -31.33
C THR A 231 16.28 16.32 -31.01
N ALA A 232 16.01 17.64 -30.99
CA ALA A 232 17.00 18.65 -30.64
C ALA A 232 17.46 18.48 -29.18
N THR A 233 18.75 18.73 -28.95
CA THR A 233 19.41 18.60 -27.65
C THR A 233 20.08 19.91 -27.22
N PRO A 234 19.31 21.00 -27.04
CA PRO A 234 19.88 22.30 -26.72
C PRO A 234 20.52 22.34 -25.33
N LEU A 235 21.31 23.37 -25.07
CA LEU A 235 21.88 23.75 -23.78
C LEU A 235 22.84 22.70 -23.16
N GLY A 236 23.37 21.78 -23.94
CA GLY A 236 24.28 20.74 -23.43
C GLY A 236 23.66 19.78 -22.40
N LEU A 237 22.33 19.82 -22.23
CA LEU A 237 21.61 18.93 -21.31
C LEU A 237 21.42 17.54 -21.93
N ARG A 238 21.25 16.56 -21.08
CA ARG A 238 20.89 15.20 -21.50
C ARG A 238 19.40 15.12 -21.82
N TRP A 239 19.05 15.11 -23.10
CA TRP A 239 17.66 14.94 -23.56
C TRP A 239 17.31 13.46 -23.71
N SER A 240 16.18 13.05 -23.12
CA SER A 240 15.76 11.65 -23.11
C SER A 240 14.27 11.53 -23.40
N LYS A 241 13.89 10.51 -24.20
CA LYS A 241 12.48 10.11 -24.40
C LYS A 241 11.94 9.25 -23.26
N CYS A 242 12.81 8.92 -22.29
CA CYS A 242 12.49 8.01 -21.20
C CYS A 242 13.32 8.35 -19.97
N VAL A 243 12.70 8.99 -18.98
CA VAL A 243 13.35 9.45 -17.74
C VAL A 243 12.82 8.67 -16.56
N LYS A 244 13.71 8.27 -15.65
CA LYS A 244 13.37 7.61 -14.40
C LYS A 244 13.52 8.57 -13.24
N ALA A 245 12.38 9.01 -12.67
CA ALA A 245 12.34 9.84 -11.47
C ALA A 245 11.27 9.31 -10.51
N LEU A 246 11.39 9.60 -9.21
CA LEU A 246 10.41 9.24 -8.17
C LEU A 246 10.00 7.75 -8.19
N GLY A 247 10.89 6.86 -8.64
CA GLY A 247 10.62 5.42 -8.72
C GLY A 247 9.74 4.97 -9.89
N ILE A 248 9.33 5.90 -10.76
CA ILE A 248 8.55 5.69 -11.99
C ILE A 248 9.39 6.03 -13.22
N VAL A 249 9.13 5.36 -14.32
CA VAL A 249 9.70 5.67 -15.63
C VAL A 249 8.66 6.42 -16.45
N PHE A 250 8.96 7.66 -16.79
CA PHE A 250 8.14 8.54 -17.61
C PHE A 250 8.52 8.42 -19.09
N THR A 251 7.56 8.18 -19.94
CA THR A 251 7.72 8.06 -21.40
C THR A 251 6.37 8.12 -22.09
N TYR A 252 6.34 8.56 -23.36
CA TYR A 252 5.14 8.47 -24.21
C TYR A 252 5.04 7.14 -24.97
N ASN A 253 6.04 6.28 -24.88
CA ASN A 253 6.01 4.96 -25.49
C ASN A 253 5.33 3.96 -24.51
N ASP A 254 4.13 3.50 -24.85
CA ASP A 254 3.33 2.59 -24.01
C ASP A 254 4.05 1.26 -23.76
N THR A 255 4.78 0.74 -24.77
CA THR A 255 5.55 -0.50 -24.62
C THR A 255 6.68 -0.34 -23.60
N ASP A 256 7.45 0.77 -23.71
CA ASP A 256 8.49 1.09 -22.74
C ASP A 256 7.93 1.35 -21.35
N GLN A 257 6.80 2.04 -21.26
CA GLN A 257 6.14 2.29 -19.99
C GLN A 257 5.78 0.99 -19.28
N LEU A 258 5.15 0.06 -19.98
CA LEU A 258 4.80 -1.25 -19.45
C LEU A 258 6.04 -2.08 -19.10
N GLN A 259 7.01 -2.14 -20.02
CA GLN A 259 8.22 -2.94 -19.83
C GLN A 259 9.01 -2.47 -18.60
N LYS A 260 9.28 -1.18 -18.48
CA LYS A 260 10.17 -0.62 -17.44
C LYS A 260 9.50 -0.49 -16.07
N ASN A 261 8.20 -0.14 -16.03
CA ASN A 261 7.48 0.01 -14.76
C ASN A 261 6.94 -1.31 -14.18
N PHE A 262 6.64 -2.29 -15.03
CA PHE A 262 6.01 -3.55 -14.62
C PHE A 262 6.88 -4.77 -14.89
N TYR A 263 7.23 -5.07 -16.15
CA TYR A 263 7.86 -6.34 -16.51
C TYR A 263 9.31 -6.46 -16.05
N ASP A 264 10.08 -5.37 -16.00
CA ASP A 264 11.45 -5.40 -15.44
C ASP A 264 11.41 -5.68 -13.93
N LYS A 265 10.45 -5.12 -13.19
CA LYS A 265 10.25 -5.45 -11.77
C LYS A 265 9.79 -6.90 -11.59
N LEU A 266 9.02 -7.44 -12.54
CA LEU A 266 8.63 -8.85 -12.53
C LEU A 266 9.84 -9.78 -12.71
N LYS A 267 10.80 -9.42 -13.57
CA LYS A 267 12.09 -10.13 -13.69
C LYS A 267 12.84 -10.14 -12.36
N ASP A 268 12.91 -9.00 -11.68
CA ASP A 268 13.55 -8.89 -10.36
C ASP A 268 12.83 -9.76 -9.30
N ILE A 269 11.49 -9.82 -9.33
CA ILE A 269 10.70 -10.70 -8.46
C ILE A 269 11.03 -12.17 -8.74
N ARG A 270 11.12 -12.57 -10.01
CA ARG A 270 11.50 -13.95 -10.39
C ARG A 270 12.90 -14.32 -9.90
N ILE A 271 13.87 -13.42 -10.00
CA ILE A 271 15.24 -13.61 -9.50
C ILE A 271 15.21 -13.83 -7.98
N GLN A 272 14.49 -12.97 -7.25
CA GLN A 272 14.35 -13.12 -5.79
C GLN A 272 13.69 -14.45 -5.42
N ILE A 273 12.63 -14.83 -6.10
CA ILE A 273 11.97 -16.13 -5.87
C ILE A 273 12.93 -17.29 -6.05
N ARG A 274 13.79 -17.29 -7.08
CA ARG A 274 14.82 -18.32 -7.29
C ARG A 274 15.76 -18.40 -6.09
N LEU A 275 16.28 -17.26 -5.60
CA LEU A 275 17.15 -17.20 -4.43
C LEU A 275 16.49 -17.73 -3.15
N TRP A 276 15.21 -17.43 -2.95
CA TRP A 276 14.47 -17.91 -1.78
C TRP A 276 14.01 -19.37 -1.89
N ASN A 277 13.83 -19.90 -3.10
CA ASN A 277 13.49 -21.31 -3.30
C ASN A 277 14.62 -22.28 -2.90
N CYS A 278 15.89 -21.80 -2.92
CA CYS A 278 17.04 -22.58 -2.44
C CYS A 278 17.05 -22.74 -0.92
N ARG A 279 16.20 -22.01 -0.19
CA ARG A 279 16.09 -22.09 1.26
C ARG A 279 14.86 -22.88 1.66
N GLY A 280 15.00 -23.75 2.67
CA GLY A 280 13.91 -24.57 3.20
C GLY A 280 12.84 -23.75 3.93
N LEU A 281 12.04 -22.93 3.20
CA LEU A 281 11.02 -22.07 3.79
C LEU A 281 9.75 -22.85 4.15
N SER A 282 9.21 -22.59 5.33
CA SER A 282 7.87 -23.00 5.71
C SER A 282 6.79 -22.25 4.91
N LEU A 283 5.54 -22.72 4.93
CA LEU A 283 4.43 -22.04 4.25
C LEU A 283 4.28 -20.59 4.73
N PHE A 284 4.29 -20.36 6.04
CA PHE A 284 4.23 -19.00 6.61
C PHE A 284 5.47 -18.16 6.29
N GLY A 285 6.66 -18.79 6.23
CA GLY A 285 7.88 -18.13 5.77
C GLY A 285 7.74 -17.61 4.34
N LYS A 286 7.18 -18.41 3.43
CA LYS A 286 6.91 -17.97 2.06
C LYS A 286 5.90 -16.81 2.01
N VAL A 287 4.82 -16.87 2.80
CA VAL A 287 3.85 -15.77 2.91
C VAL A 287 4.54 -14.48 3.37
N THR A 288 5.43 -14.59 4.37
CA THR A 288 6.22 -13.43 4.84
C THR A 288 7.08 -12.84 3.73
N ILE A 289 7.82 -13.68 2.97
CA ILE A 289 8.63 -13.23 1.84
C ILE A 289 7.77 -12.54 0.77
N ILE A 290 6.62 -13.11 0.43
CA ILE A 290 5.68 -12.50 -0.53
C ILE A 290 5.30 -11.10 -0.06
N LYS A 291 4.87 -10.96 1.20
CA LYS A 291 4.33 -9.69 1.75
C LYS A 291 5.40 -8.65 2.02
N SER A 292 6.60 -9.04 2.44
CA SER A 292 7.65 -8.11 2.88
C SER A 292 8.70 -7.78 1.81
N LEU A 293 8.92 -8.66 0.83
CA LEU A 293 9.99 -8.48 -0.16
C LEU A 293 9.52 -8.44 -1.61
N LEU A 294 8.52 -9.26 -1.99
CA LEU A 294 8.11 -9.35 -3.38
C LEU A 294 7.09 -8.27 -3.74
N LEU A 295 5.96 -8.22 -3.03
CA LEU A 295 4.88 -7.29 -3.32
C LEU A 295 5.24 -5.81 -3.11
N PRO A 296 6.02 -5.41 -2.10
CA PRO A 296 6.38 -3.99 -1.91
C PRO A 296 7.04 -3.34 -3.12
N LYS A 297 7.68 -4.13 -4.00
CA LYS A 297 8.24 -3.63 -5.25
C LYS A 297 7.20 -3.10 -6.23
N MET A 298 5.96 -3.57 -6.11
CA MET A 298 4.86 -3.23 -7.02
C MET A 298 3.83 -2.29 -6.42
N LEU A 299 3.67 -2.28 -5.08
CA LEU A 299 2.56 -1.57 -4.42
C LEU A 299 2.53 -0.07 -4.75
N TYR A 300 3.71 0.56 -4.84
CA TYR A 300 3.82 1.97 -5.22
C TYR A 300 3.39 2.20 -6.68
N VAL A 301 3.88 1.37 -7.60
CA VAL A 301 3.52 1.45 -9.04
C VAL A 301 2.01 1.29 -9.22
N PHE A 302 1.40 0.32 -8.54
CA PHE A 302 -0.06 0.11 -8.57
C PHE A 302 -0.87 1.32 -8.08
N SER A 303 -0.33 2.08 -7.14
CA SER A 303 -1.01 3.27 -6.62
C SER A 303 -0.96 4.47 -7.57
N VAL A 304 0.04 4.54 -8.45
CA VAL A 304 0.31 5.72 -9.31
C VAL A 304 -0.06 5.48 -10.77
N LEU A 305 0.17 4.27 -11.30
CA LEU A 305 -0.08 3.94 -12.70
C LEU A 305 -1.31 3.04 -12.88
N THR A 306 -1.93 3.14 -14.05
CA THR A 306 -2.91 2.15 -14.52
C THR A 306 -2.22 0.80 -14.67
N THR A 307 -2.80 -0.24 -14.08
CA THR A 307 -2.20 -1.57 -14.01
C THR A 307 -2.89 -2.50 -15.00
N PRO A 308 -2.16 -3.11 -15.97
CA PRO A 308 -2.74 -4.06 -16.90
C PRO A 308 -3.26 -5.32 -16.18
N GLU A 309 -4.46 -5.77 -16.53
CA GLU A 309 -5.05 -6.98 -15.94
C GLU A 309 -4.19 -8.22 -16.18
N GLU A 310 -3.62 -8.33 -17.38
CA GLU A 310 -2.75 -9.44 -17.74
C GLU A 310 -1.49 -9.51 -16.84
N PHE A 311 -0.93 -8.34 -16.48
CA PHE A 311 0.18 -8.28 -15.54
C PHE A 311 -0.22 -8.79 -14.15
N ILE A 312 -1.42 -8.43 -13.67
CA ILE A 312 -1.95 -8.91 -12.38
C ILE A 312 -2.09 -10.44 -12.40
N LYS A 313 -2.61 -11.01 -13.49
CA LYS A 313 -2.76 -12.46 -13.67
C LYS A 313 -1.40 -13.17 -13.65
N GLN A 314 -0.40 -12.63 -14.36
CA GLN A 314 0.96 -13.18 -14.39
C GLN A 314 1.63 -13.12 -13.01
N LEU A 315 1.55 -11.97 -12.32
CA LEU A 315 2.13 -11.82 -10.99
C LEU A 315 1.46 -12.75 -9.98
N ASN A 316 0.13 -12.90 -10.01
CA ASN A 316 -0.60 -13.87 -9.20
C ASN A 316 -0.10 -15.29 -9.45
N THR A 317 0.05 -15.70 -10.70
CA THR A 317 0.56 -17.03 -11.06
C THR A 317 1.95 -17.27 -10.48
N ILE A 318 2.86 -16.31 -10.58
CA ILE A 318 4.22 -16.41 -10.04
C ILE A 318 4.20 -16.53 -8.51
N ILE A 319 3.37 -15.74 -7.82
CA ILE A 319 3.24 -15.76 -6.35
C ILE A 319 2.68 -17.10 -5.87
N TYR A 320 1.62 -17.61 -6.49
CA TYR A 320 1.00 -18.86 -6.08
C TYR A 320 1.88 -20.07 -6.43
N ASN A 321 2.62 -20.03 -7.55
CA ASN A 321 3.63 -21.05 -7.86
C ASN A 321 4.78 -21.07 -6.84
N PHE A 322 5.24 -19.89 -6.38
CA PHE A 322 6.22 -19.82 -5.29
C PHE A 322 5.66 -20.39 -3.99
N LEU A 323 4.40 -20.10 -3.67
CA LEU A 323 3.75 -20.58 -2.45
C LEU A 323 3.62 -22.10 -2.43
N TRP A 324 3.10 -22.69 -3.50
CA TRP A 324 2.66 -24.09 -3.54
C TRP A 324 3.60 -25.05 -4.29
N LYS A 325 4.53 -24.56 -5.10
CA LYS A 325 5.37 -25.37 -6.01
C LYS A 325 4.53 -26.26 -6.94
N GLY A 326 3.50 -25.70 -7.59
CA GLY A 326 2.57 -26.40 -8.47
C GLY A 326 1.13 -25.93 -8.25
N THR A 327 0.16 -26.84 -8.33
CA THR A 327 -1.27 -26.55 -8.17
C THR A 327 -1.61 -25.93 -6.81
N ASP A 328 -2.56 -25.02 -6.79
CA ASP A 328 -3.03 -24.36 -5.57
C ASP A 328 -3.65 -25.40 -4.61
N LYS A 329 -3.19 -25.42 -3.35
CA LYS A 329 -3.67 -26.35 -2.32
C LYS A 329 -4.92 -25.81 -1.61
N ILE A 330 -5.07 -24.50 -1.59
CA ILE A 330 -6.23 -23.78 -1.06
C ILE A 330 -6.70 -22.83 -2.16
N ALA A 331 -8.00 -22.72 -2.35
CA ALA A 331 -8.57 -21.77 -3.30
C ALA A 331 -8.05 -20.35 -3.04
N ARG A 332 -7.67 -19.60 -4.10
CA ARG A 332 -7.08 -18.26 -3.97
C ARG A 332 -7.93 -17.32 -3.15
N LYS A 333 -9.26 -17.35 -3.34
CA LYS A 333 -10.23 -16.57 -2.56
C LYS A 333 -10.21 -16.90 -1.05
N ALA A 334 -9.90 -18.15 -0.68
CA ALA A 334 -9.73 -18.53 0.72
C ALA A 334 -8.34 -18.20 1.26
N ALA A 335 -7.29 -18.27 0.43
CA ALA A 335 -5.92 -17.92 0.83
C ALA A 335 -5.76 -16.44 1.20
N VAL A 336 -6.55 -15.57 0.60
CA VAL A 336 -6.61 -14.12 0.91
C VAL A 336 -7.21 -13.85 2.29
N ASN A 337 -8.12 -14.69 2.75
CA ASN A 337 -8.82 -14.51 4.02
C ASN A 337 -7.88 -14.57 5.23
N ASP A 338 -8.33 -14.05 6.36
CA ASP A 338 -7.58 -14.13 7.63
C ASP A 338 -7.37 -15.60 8.06
N LEU A 339 -6.28 -15.84 8.80
CA LEU A 339 -5.97 -17.14 9.36
C LEU A 339 -7.13 -17.71 10.19
N LYS A 340 -7.86 -16.86 10.91
CA LYS A 340 -9.01 -17.27 11.73
C LYS A 340 -10.13 -17.96 10.94
N TYR A 341 -10.19 -17.73 9.62
CA TYR A 341 -11.12 -18.38 8.68
C TYR A 341 -10.44 -19.43 7.79
N GLY A 342 -9.25 -19.89 8.19
CA GLY A 342 -8.47 -20.88 7.46
C GLY A 342 -7.71 -20.33 6.24
N GLY A 343 -7.54 -19.01 6.16
CA GLY A 343 -6.74 -18.35 5.12
C GLY A 343 -5.26 -18.19 5.48
N LEU A 344 -4.53 -17.52 4.61
CA LEU A 344 -3.10 -17.20 4.77
C LEU A 344 -2.85 -15.70 4.88
N ASN A 345 -3.92 -14.89 4.86
CA ASN A 345 -3.85 -13.44 4.85
C ASN A 345 -2.94 -12.93 3.70
N LEU A 346 -3.02 -13.53 2.52
CA LEU A 346 -2.39 -13.04 1.32
C LEU A 346 -3.10 -11.80 0.79
N ILE A 347 -2.38 -10.99 0.02
CA ILE A 347 -2.97 -9.81 -0.62
C ILE A 347 -3.62 -10.25 -1.93
N ASP A 348 -4.91 -9.97 -2.10
CA ASP A 348 -5.59 -10.03 -3.39
C ASP A 348 -5.17 -8.82 -4.22
N LEU A 349 -4.40 -9.07 -5.29
CA LEU A 349 -3.76 -8.00 -6.05
C LEU A 349 -4.77 -7.13 -6.80
N GLU A 350 -5.81 -7.72 -7.34
CA GLU A 350 -6.87 -6.98 -8.04
C GLU A 350 -7.59 -6.02 -7.07
N THR A 351 -8.00 -6.54 -5.92
CA THR A 351 -8.61 -5.73 -4.85
C THR A 351 -7.64 -4.66 -4.34
N TYR A 352 -6.33 -4.97 -4.24
CA TYR A 352 -5.34 -3.98 -3.82
C TYR A 352 -5.20 -2.83 -4.83
N VAL A 353 -5.17 -3.11 -6.13
CA VAL A 353 -5.13 -2.09 -7.18
C VAL A 353 -6.37 -1.20 -7.09
N LYS A 354 -7.57 -1.80 -6.96
CA LYS A 354 -8.84 -1.05 -6.80
C LYS A 354 -8.82 -0.17 -5.55
N SER A 355 -8.46 -0.73 -4.40
CA SER A 355 -8.43 0.01 -3.13
C SER A 355 -7.38 1.11 -3.11
N SER A 356 -6.22 0.89 -3.74
CA SER A 356 -5.18 1.91 -3.85
C SER A 356 -5.60 3.09 -4.73
N ARG A 357 -6.43 2.85 -5.76
CA ARG A 357 -7.04 3.88 -6.59
C ARG A 357 -8.11 4.64 -5.82
N LEU A 358 -8.99 3.95 -5.12
CA LEU A 358 -10.03 4.56 -4.28
C LEU A 358 -9.43 5.41 -3.14
N ALA A 359 -8.26 5.06 -2.64
CA ALA A 359 -7.55 5.84 -1.62
C ALA A 359 -7.15 7.26 -2.10
N TRP A 360 -7.14 7.53 -3.41
CA TRP A 360 -6.95 8.89 -3.94
C TRP A 360 -8.11 9.83 -3.63
N LEU A 361 -9.32 9.31 -3.36
CA LEU A 361 -10.45 10.14 -2.90
C LEU A 361 -10.12 10.90 -1.63
N ASN A 362 -9.44 10.26 -0.66
CA ASN A 362 -8.96 10.95 0.54
C ASN A 362 -8.12 12.19 0.17
N ARG A 363 -7.28 12.09 -0.85
CA ARG A 363 -6.40 13.18 -1.30
C ARG A 363 -7.13 14.24 -2.11
N ILE A 364 -8.09 13.83 -2.96
CA ILE A 364 -8.93 14.75 -3.75
C ILE A 364 -9.74 15.65 -2.81
N PHE A 365 -10.34 15.06 -1.78
CA PHE A 365 -11.21 15.77 -0.84
C PHE A 365 -10.46 16.37 0.36
N SER A 366 -9.19 16.01 0.62
CA SER A 366 -8.42 16.68 1.67
C SER A 366 -8.30 18.17 1.37
N GLY A 367 -8.49 19.02 2.38
CA GLY A 367 -8.40 20.48 2.25
C GLY A 367 -7.05 20.95 1.66
N GLY A 368 -7.02 22.21 1.23
CA GLY A 368 -5.85 22.88 0.67
C GLY A 368 -5.73 22.76 -0.86
N SER A 369 -5.18 23.81 -1.46
CA SER A 369 -4.79 23.84 -2.86
C SER A 369 -3.53 23.01 -3.03
N SER A 370 -3.56 22.06 -3.96
CA SER A 370 -2.43 21.22 -4.31
C SER A 370 -2.37 21.10 -5.82
N PRO A 371 -1.25 21.41 -6.48
CA PRO A 371 -1.19 21.50 -7.94
C PRO A 371 -1.67 20.21 -8.64
N TRP A 372 -1.35 19.03 -8.10
CA TRP A 372 -1.80 17.78 -8.70
C TRP A 372 -3.34 17.64 -8.81
N LYS A 373 -4.10 18.41 -8.04
CA LYS A 373 -5.58 18.40 -8.12
C LYS A 373 -6.13 19.15 -9.34
N ALA A 374 -5.34 20.01 -9.97
CA ALA A 374 -5.81 20.86 -11.06
C ALA A 374 -6.27 20.02 -12.26
N TYR A 375 -5.54 18.96 -12.60
CA TYR A 375 -5.91 18.12 -13.73
C TYR A 375 -7.20 17.33 -13.49
N ILE A 376 -7.40 16.76 -12.31
CA ILE A 376 -8.69 16.11 -12.00
C ILE A 376 -9.85 17.12 -11.95
N LYS A 377 -9.63 18.32 -11.43
CA LYS A 377 -10.63 19.40 -11.47
C LYS A 377 -10.98 19.74 -12.91
N TYR A 378 -9.98 19.97 -13.76
CA TYR A 378 -10.17 20.22 -15.19
C TYR A 378 -10.93 19.10 -15.89
N LEU A 379 -10.55 17.84 -15.67
CA LEU A 379 -11.23 16.67 -16.26
C LEU A 379 -12.70 16.55 -15.84
N LEU A 380 -13.04 17.01 -14.65
CA LEU A 380 -14.39 16.93 -14.11
C LEU A 380 -15.21 18.21 -14.31
N GLU A 381 -14.60 19.31 -14.79
CA GLU A 381 -15.27 20.61 -14.92
C GLU A 381 -16.56 20.50 -15.73
N ASP A 382 -16.50 19.78 -16.86
CA ASP A 382 -17.68 19.55 -17.70
C ASP A 382 -18.72 18.63 -17.08
N PHE A 383 -18.42 17.93 -15.98
CA PHE A 383 -19.30 16.97 -15.30
C PHE A 383 -19.75 17.45 -13.91
N GLY A 384 -19.60 18.74 -13.60
CA GLY A 384 -19.95 19.32 -12.30
C GLY A 384 -18.83 19.31 -11.27
N GLY A 385 -17.58 19.10 -11.70
CA GLY A 385 -16.42 19.11 -10.84
C GLY A 385 -16.39 17.92 -9.88
N VAL A 386 -15.78 18.11 -8.72
CA VAL A 386 -15.68 17.07 -7.67
C VAL A 386 -17.05 16.63 -7.14
N PHE A 387 -18.08 17.42 -7.39
CA PHE A 387 -19.46 17.10 -7.08
C PHE A 387 -19.95 15.80 -7.75
N LEU A 388 -19.38 15.43 -8.90
CA LEU A 388 -19.67 14.16 -9.58
C LEU A 388 -19.53 12.95 -8.63
N PHE A 389 -18.56 12.97 -7.71
CA PHE A 389 -18.38 11.86 -6.76
C PHE A 389 -19.56 11.65 -5.80
N SER A 390 -20.41 12.67 -5.64
CA SER A 390 -21.65 12.59 -4.86
C SER A 390 -22.84 12.12 -5.68
N CYS A 391 -22.73 12.06 -7.01
CA CYS A 391 -23.81 11.68 -7.91
C CYS A 391 -23.93 10.16 -8.06
N ASN A 392 -25.14 9.68 -8.38
CA ASN A 392 -25.40 8.31 -8.81
C ASN A 392 -25.21 8.21 -10.34
N TYR A 393 -24.00 8.50 -10.85
CA TYR A 393 -23.69 8.58 -12.28
C TYR A 393 -23.47 7.22 -12.95
N ASP A 394 -23.64 7.16 -14.27
CA ASP A 394 -23.09 6.10 -15.10
C ASP A 394 -21.77 6.57 -15.72
N VAL A 395 -20.70 5.80 -15.48
CA VAL A 395 -19.35 6.14 -15.97
C VAL A 395 -19.27 6.16 -17.49
N LYS A 396 -20.15 5.41 -18.17
CA LYS A 396 -20.22 5.41 -19.66
C LYS A 396 -20.56 6.78 -20.21
N ASP A 397 -21.33 7.57 -19.47
CA ASP A 397 -21.73 8.92 -19.85
C ASP A 397 -20.65 9.97 -19.53
N CYS A 398 -19.68 9.62 -18.68
CA CYS A 398 -18.57 10.48 -18.31
C CYS A 398 -17.37 10.24 -19.23
N LYS A 399 -17.19 11.09 -20.26
CA LYS A 399 -16.08 10.98 -21.22
C LYS A 399 -14.76 11.50 -20.66
N VAL A 400 -14.34 10.98 -19.51
CA VAL A 400 -13.03 11.30 -18.91
C VAL A 400 -11.91 10.64 -19.74
N THR A 401 -11.01 11.43 -20.27
CA THR A 401 -9.96 10.99 -21.19
C THR A 401 -8.85 10.19 -20.49
N SER A 402 -8.48 10.58 -19.26
CA SER A 402 -7.48 9.87 -18.47
C SER A 402 -7.98 8.52 -17.98
N THR A 403 -7.30 7.45 -18.35
CA THR A 403 -7.63 6.08 -17.91
C THR A 403 -7.54 5.93 -16.39
N PHE A 404 -6.55 6.59 -15.77
CA PHE A 404 -6.36 6.55 -14.33
C PHE A 404 -7.58 7.09 -13.56
N TYR A 405 -8.09 8.26 -13.95
CA TYR A 405 -9.24 8.87 -13.29
C TYR A 405 -10.56 8.22 -13.70
N ARG A 406 -10.64 7.65 -14.92
CA ARG A 406 -11.79 6.83 -15.33
C ARG A 406 -11.93 5.58 -14.48
N GLU A 407 -10.83 4.87 -14.19
CA GLU A 407 -10.83 3.73 -13.25
C GLU A 407 -11.28 4.15 -11.85
N LEU A 408 -10.81 5.31 -11.35
CA LEU A 408 -11.24 5.84 -10.05
C LEU A 408 -12.75 6.05 -10.00
N LEU A 409 -13.31 6.71 -11.02
CA LEU A 409 -14.75 6.97 -11.12
C LEU A 409 -15.54 5.67 -11.21
N GLN A 410 -15.07 4.72 -12.04
CA GLN A 410 -15.74 3.42 -12.20
C GLN A 410 -15.79 2.67 -10.88
N TRP A 411 -14.65 2.50 -10.23
CA TRP A 411 -14.59 1.71 -9.00
C TRP A 411 -15.28 2.39 -7.83
N TRP A 412 -15.34 3.71 -7.83
CA TRP A 412 -16.15 4.45 -6.86
C TRP A 412 -17.65 4.25 -7.10
N ALA A 413 -18.09 4.32 -8.36
CA ALA A 413 -19.49 4.06 -8.71
C ALA A 413 -19.91 2.62 -8.38
N ASP A 414 -19.04 1.65 -8.68
CA ASP A 414 -19.25 0.23 -8.35
C ASP A 414 -19.39 0.03 -6.84
N LEU A 415 -18.50 0.64 -6.05
CA LEU A 415 -18.51 0.54 -4.60
C LEU A 415 -19.81 1.08 -4.00
N ARG A 416 -20.30 2.22 -4.46
CA ARG A 416 -21.55 2.82 -4.00
C ARG A 416 -22.77 1.94 -4.30
N ILE A 417 -22.85 1.39 -5.51
CA ILE A 417 -23.96 0.53 -5.94
C ILE A 417 -23.98 -0.76 -5.14
N THR A 418 -22.82 -1.36 -4.89
CA THR A 418 -22.71 -2.65 -4.19
C THR A 418 -23.08 -2.53 -2.71
N PHE A 419 -22.83 -1.38 -2.09
CA PHE A 419 -22.87 -1.25 -0.62
C PHE A 419 -23.85 -0.20 -0.09
N SER A 420 -24.56 0.53 -0.94
CA SER A 420 -25.51 1.56 -0.50
C SER A 420 -26.90 0.97 -0.28
N THR A 421 -27.35 0.91 0.98
CA THR A 421 -28.68 0.43 1.38
C THR A 421 -29.66 1.55 1.73
N ARG A 422 -29.24 2.81 1.73
CA ARG A 422 -30.11 3.97 2.06
C ARG A 422 -30.01 5.05 0.99
N PRO A 423 -31.09 5.81 0.75
CA PRO A 423 -31.04 7.00 -0.08
C PRO A 423 -29.99 7.94 0.50
N SER A 424 -28.91 8.13 -0.24
CA SER A 424 -27.83 9.06 0.11
C SER A 424 -28.04 10.38 -0.63
N ILE A 425 -27.30 11.42 -0.24
CA ILE A 425 -27.21 12.69 -0.96
C ILE A 425 -27.06 12.50 -2.48
N SER A 426 -26.40 11.41 -2.92
CA SER A 426 -26.19 11.06 -4.32
C SER A 426 -27.47 10.92 -5.12
N TYR A 427 -28.61 10.57 -4.53
CA TYR A 427 -29.90 10.48 -5.19
C TYR A 427 -30.58 11.85 -5.39
N ASN A 428 -30.13 12.87 -4.67
CA ASN A 428 -30.66 14.24 -4.79
C ASN A 428 -30.04 15.05 -5.91
N ILE A 429 -29.00 14.53 -6.57
CA ILE A 429 -28.33 15.23 -7.65
C ILE A 429 -29.02 14.90 -8.97
N ILE A 430 -29.33 15.92 -9.77
CA ILE A 430 -30.05 15.79 -11.03
C ILE A 430 -29.16 15.09 -12.08
N TRP A 431 -27.91 15.55 -12.22
CA TRP A 431 -27.05 15.26 -13.36
C TRP A 431 -26.37 13.91 -13.23
N ASN A 432 -26.27 13.20 -14.35
CA ASN A 432 -25.71 11.85 -14.41
C ASN A 432 -26.35 10.88 -13.39
N ASN A 433 -27.56 11.12 -12.96
CA ASN A 433 -28.27 10.28 -12.02
C ASN A 433 -28.96 9.14 -12.78
N LYS A 434 -28.66 7.88 -12.40
CA LYS A 434 -29.21 6.68 -13.05
C LYS A 434 -30.72 6.55 -12.92
N ASP A 435 -31.30 7.21 -11.94
CA ASP A 435 -32.75 7.19 -11.69
C ASP A 435 -33.49 8.30 -12.44
N ILE A 436 -32.79 9.28 -13.03
CA ILE A 436 -33.34 10.40 -13.80
C ILE A 436 -32.89 10.26 -15.25
N LYS A 437 -33.81 9.84 -16.11
CA LYS A 437 -33.50 9.52 -17.50
C LYS A 437 -34.52 10.17 -18.46
N ILE A 438 -34.02 10.58 -19.63
CA ILE A 438 -34.81 10.93 -20.81
C ILE A 438 -34.34 9.99 -21.93
N ASP A 439 -35.25 9.29 -22.61
CA ASP A 439 -34.94 8.31 -23.66
C ASP A 439 -33.92 7.24 -23.23
N ASN A 440 -34.06 6.73 -22.00
CA ASN A 440 -33.18 5.74 -21.37
C ASN A 440 -31.72 6.18 -21.16
N LYS A 441 -31.43 7.48 -21.34
CA LYS A 441 -30.11 8.06 -21.06
C LYS A 441 -30.16 8.96 -19.84
N THR A 442 -29.11 8.93 -19.05
CA THR A 442 -28.93 9.91 -17.97
C THR A 442 -28.81 11.32 -18.55
N ILE A 443 -29.40 12.28 -17.87
CA ILE A 443 -29.40 13.67 -18.35
C ILE A 443 -28.19 14.43 -17.83
N TYR A 444 -27.66 15.29 -18.70
CA TYR A 444 -26.52 16.15 -18.39
C TYR A 444 -26.55 17.44 -19.23
N TYR A 445 -26.57 18.58 -18.56
CA TYR A 445 -26.54 19.91 -19.21
C TYR A 445 -25.55 20.82 -18.50
N SER A 446 -24.37 21.07 -19.09
CA SER A 446 -23.28 21.87 -18.50
C SER A 446 -23.69 23.30 -18.14
N ASN A 447 -24.57 23.92 -18.94
CA ASN A 447 -25.10 25.28 -18.69
C ASN A 447 -25.92 25.36 -17.40
N TYR A 448 -26.67 24.32 -17.04
CA TYR A 448 -27.40 24.26 -15.78
C TYR A 448 -26.45 24.11 -14.58
N ILE A 449 -25.41 23.28 -14.74
CA ILE A 449 -24.39 23.09 -13.73
C ILE A 449 -23.64 24.40 -13.46
N LYS A 450 -23.25 25.12 -14.53
CA LYS A 450 -22.60 26.44 -14.45
C LYS A 450 -23.51 27.50 -13.81
N ALA A 451 -24.84 27.35 -13.96
CA ALA A 451 -25.83 28.19 -13.28
C ALA A 451 -26.11 27.76 -11.82
N GLY A 452 -25.37 26.79 -11.27
CA GLY A 452 -25.53 26.32 -9.89
C GLY A 452 -26.81 25.49 -9.65
N ILE A 453 -27.44 24.97 -10.72
CA ILE A 453 -28.62 24.10 -10.59
C ILE A 453 -28.15 22.66 -10.54
N LEU A 454 -28.01 22.13 -9.34
CA LEU A 454 -27.37 20.85 -9.08
C LEU A 454 -28.30 19.81 -8.46
N LEU A 455 -29.18 20.25 -7.56
CA LEU A 455 -30.04 19.40 -6.74
C LEU A 455 -31.48 19.35 -7.25
N ILE A 456 -32.17 18.28 -6.94
CA ILE A 456 -33.59 18.10 -7.27
C ILE A 456 -34.46 19.20 -6.67
N ASN A 457 -34.16 19.68 -5.44
CA ASN A 457 -34.88 20.78 -4.82
C ASN A 457 -34.69 22.12 -5.55
N HIS A 458 -33.59 22.32 -6.30
CA HIS A 458 -33.43 23.50 -7.15
C HIS A 458 -34.47 23.58 -8.29
N LEU A 459 -35.12 22.45 -8.61
CA LEU A 459 -36.20 22.41 -9.59
C LEU A 459 -37.55 22.93 -9.05
N GLN A 460 -37.66 23.20 -7.76
CA GLN A 460 -38.80 23.85 -7.07
C GLN A 460 -40.15 23.20 -7.46
N PHE A 461 -40.37 21.94 -7.12
CA PHE A 461 -41.59 21.20 -7.49
C PHE A 461 -42.89 21.73 -6.85
N ASN A 462 -42.78 22.56 -5.82
CA ASN A 462 -43.88 23.30 -5.17
C ASN A 462 -44.43 24.46 -6.04
N LYS A 463 -43.72 24.85 -7.12
CA LYS A 463 -44.09 25.89 -8.08
C LYS A 463 -44.43 25.27 -9.44
N ASN A 464 -45.22 26.02 -10.25
CA ASN A 464 -45.44 25.61 -11.64
C ASN A 464 -44.17 25.75 -12.51
N ASN A 465 -44.18 25.23 -13.74
CA ASN A 465 -43.00 25.20 -14.61
C ASN A 465 -42.47 26.59 -14.95
N ILE A 466 -43.34 27.57 -15.12
CA ILE A 466 -43.00 28.93 -15.51
C ILE A 466 -42.33 29.67 -14.33
N GLU A 467 -42.95 29.62 -13.16
CA GLU A 467 -42.41 30.26 -11.94
C GLU A 467 -41.08 29.68 -11.51
N SER A 468 -40.97 28.35 -11.52
CA SER A 468 -39.71 27.69 -11.17
C SER A 468 -38.61 27.99 -12.18
N PHE A 469 -38.93 28.09 -13.47
CA PHE A 469 -37.97 28.47 -14.51
C PHE A 469 -37.53 29.93 -14.38
N ASN A 470 -38.47 30.87 -14.05
CA ASN A 470 -38.11 32.25 -13.80
C ASN A 470 -37.12 32.42 -12.65
N SER A 471 -37.24 31.58 -11.62
CA SER A 471 -36.25 31.51 -10.54
C SER A 471 -34.90 30.96 -11.00
N ALA A 472 -34.89 29.96 -11.92
CA ALA A 472 -33.66 29.44 -12.50
C ALA A 472 -33.03 30.41 -13.51
N LYS A 473 -33.82 31.19 -14.22
CA LYS A 473 -33.37 32.24 -15.15
C LYS A 473 -32.57 33.33 -14.44
N SER A 474 -32.92 33.68 -13.21
CA SER A 474 -32.15 34.66 -12.40
C SER A 474 -30.74 34.14 -12.07
N LYS A 475 -30.49 32.87 -12.15
CA LYS A 475 -29.18 32.21 -12.00
C LYS A 475 -28.38 32.11 -13.31
N GLY A 476 -28.83 32.71 -14.43
CA GLY A 476 -28.10 32.84 -15.69
C GLY A 476 -28.55 31.89 -16.81
N LEU A 477 -29.66 31.16 -16.68
CA LEU A 477 -30.21 30.37 -17.78
C LEU A 477 -30.88 31.25 -18.85
N LYS A 478 -30.70 30.87 -20.13
CA LYS A 478 -31.36 31.57 -21.27
C LYS A 478 -32.81 31.10 -21.44
N HIS A 479 -33.64 31.97 -21.98
CA HIS A 479 -35.08 31.67 -22.21
C HIS A 479 -35.29 30.42 -23.08
N SER A 480 -34.39 30.14 -24.04
CA SER A 480 -34.41 28.94 -24.89
C SER A 480 -34.29 27.61 -24.11
N ASN A 481 -33.90 27.66 -22.83
CA ASN A 481 -33.78 26.45 -21.99
C ASN A 481 -35.08 26.03 -21.31
N PHE A 482 -36.24 26.71 -21.55
CA PHE A 482 -37.50 26.43 -20.87
C PHE A 482 -38.03 25.00 -21.17
N LEU A 483 -37.96 24.54 -22.42
CA LEU A 483 -38.41 23.17 -22.79
C LEU A 483 -37.53 22.11 -22.11
N VAL A 484 -36.23 22.32 -22.08
CA VAL A 484 -35.29 21.44 -21.37
C VAL A 484 -35.58 21.41 -19.88
N TRP A 485 -35.85 22.57 -19.26
CA TRP A 485 -36.26 22.68 -17.85
C TRP A 485 -37.50 21.82 -17.56
N SER A 486 -38.53 21.96 -18.38
CA SER A 486 -39.76 21.20 -18.23
C SER A 486 -39.54 19.69 -18.39
N GLY A 487 -38.72 19.30 -19.38
CA GLY A 487 -38.30 17.90 -19.58
C GLY A 487 -37.51 17.31 -18.39
N VAL A 488 -36.55 18.07 -17.85
CA VAL A 488 -35.81 17.68 -16.66
C VAL A 488 -36.69 17.47 -15.45
N ARG A 489 -37.64 18.40 -15.20
CA ARG A 489 -38.62 18.24 -14.12
C ARG A 489 -39.55 17.05 -14.29
N ALA A 490 -39.98 16.78 -15.52
CA ALA A 490 -40.79 15.60 -15.84
C ALA A 490 -40.03 14.28 -15.62
N ALA A 491 -38.75 14.25 -15.94
CA ALA A 491 -37.90 13.08 -15.81
C ALA A 491 -37.60 12.65 -14.37
N VAL A 492 -37.78 13.52 -13.39
CA VAL A 492 -37.52 13.19 -11.97
C VAL A 492 -38.63 12.28 -11.45
N PRO A 493 -38.31 11.05 -10.96
CA PRO A 493 -39.29 10.14 -10.37
C PRO A 493 -39.98 10.72 -9.13
N ALA A 494 -41.23 10.32 -8.88
CA ALA A 494 -42.05 10.88 -7.79
C ALA A 494 -41.37 10.71 -6.41
N HIS A 495 -40.75 9.57 -6.15
CA HIS A 495 -40.09 9.28 -4.87
C HIS A 495 -38.85 10.14 -4.60
N LEU A 496 -38.26 10.76 -5.62
CA LEU A 496 -37.12 11.66 -5.46
C LEU A 496 -37.56 13.13 -5.26
N LYS A 497 -38.80 13.49 -5.60
CA LYS A 497 -39.29 14.87 -5.50
C LYS A 497 -39.45 15.35 -4.06
N SER A 498 -39.57 14.43 -3.10
CA SER A 498 -39.76 14.71 -1.68
C SER A 498 -38.47 14.70 -0.87
N LEU A 499 -37.31 14.54 -1.52
CA LEU A 499 -36.03 14.50 -0.84
C LEU A 499 -35.50 15.93 -0.66
N ASP A 500 -35.52 16.43 0.56
CA ASP A 500 -34.92 17.70 0.91
C ASP A 500 -33.46 17.48 1.37
N VAL A 501 -32.51 18.15 0.70
CA VAL A 501 -31.11 18.21 1.09
C VAL A 501 -30.70 19.67 1.26
N ILE A 502 -30.09 19.96 2.37
CA ILE A 502 -29.56 21.31 2.68
C ILE A 502 -28.27 21.52 1.87
N GLU A 503 -28.10 22.65 1.19
CA GLU A 503 -26.90 22.97 0.38
C GLU A 503 -25.60 22.83 1.18
N SER A 504 -25.61 23.15 2.47
CA SER A 504 -24.47 22.99 3.38
C SER A 504 -24.01 21.55 3.54
N GLU A 505 -24.86 20.56 3.26
CA GLU A 505 -24.49 19.14 3.30
C GLU A 505 -23.66 18.71 2.08
N LEU A 506 -23.66 19.50 1.01
CA LEU A 506 -22.83 19.25 -0.19
C LEU A 506 -21.35 19.61 0.03
N GLU A 507 -21.07 20.51 0.95
CA GLU A 507 -19.71 20.85 1.38
C GLU A 507 -19.17 19.85 2.42
N CYS A 508 -20.04 19.02 3.01
CA CYS A 508 -19.65 18.01 3.97
C CYS A 508 -18.97 16.81 3.30
N PRO A 509 -18.03 16.19 3.98
CA PRO A 509 -17.39 14.96 3.51
C PRO A 509 -18.45 13.91 3.21
N LEU A 510 -18.34 13.33 2.02
CA LEU A 510 -19.21 12.27 1.55
C LEU A 510 -19.21 11.10 2.54
N GLU A 511 -20.33 10.86 3.20
CA GLU A 511 -20.50 9.73 4.09
C GLU A 511 -21.37 8.67 3.40
N PHE A 512 -20.85 7.45 3.33
CA PHE A 512 -21.53 6.30 2.73
C PHE A 512 -21.73 5.22 3.77
N HIS A 513 -22.81 4.47 3.63
CA HIS A 513 -23.05 3.29 4.45
C HIS A 513 -22.77 2.02 3.64
N CYS A 514 -21.94 1.16 4.20
CA CYS A 514 -21.70 -0.19 3.71
C CYS A 514 -22.20 -1.17 4.77
N GLY A 515 -23.42 -1.66 4.63
CA GLY A 515 -24.13 -2.33 5.70
C GLY A 515 -24.26 -1.40 6.92
N GLU A 516 -23.78 -1.84 8.09
CA GLU A 516 -23.74 -1.01 9.30
C GLU A 516 -22.54 -0.07 9.40
N LYS A 517 -21.56 -0.16 8.47
CA LYS A 517 -20.34 0.63 8.53
C LYS A 517 -20.49 1.95 7.77
N LYS A 518 -20.19 3.04 8.46
CA LYS A 518 -20.09 4.38 7.88
C LYS A 518 -18.72 4.56 7.24
N ILE A 519 -18.68 4.97 5.97
CA ILE A 519 -17.47 5.19 5.19
C ILE A 519 -17.40 6.68 4.84
N ASN A 520 -16.32 7.32 5.28
CA ASN A 520 -16.00 8.67 4.87
C ASN A 520 -14.71 8.64 4.01
N PRO A 521 -14.77 8.93 2.70
CA PRO A 521 -13.62 8.89 1.81
C PRO A 521 -12.45 9.77 2.26
N ILE A 522 -12.72 10.89 2.93
CA ILE A 522 -11.69 11.83 3.40
C ILE A 522 -10.77 11.19 4.45
N VAL A 523 -11.30 10.31 5.29
CA VAL A 523 -10.51 9.62 6.33
C VAL A 523 -10.11 8.21 5.94
N CYS A 524 -10.73 7.65 4.89
CA CYS A 524 -10.46 6.30 4.42
C CYS A 524 -9.11 6.22 3.70
N LYS A 525 -8.25 5.34 4.21
CA LYS A 525 -6.97 4.96 3.60
C LYS A 525 -7.13 3.69 2.77
N ASN A 526 -6.14 3.35 1.95
CA ASN A 526 -6.09 2.11 1.18
C ASN A 526 -6.53 0.86 1.98
N LYS A 527 -6.07 0.73 3.24
CA LYS A 527 -6.43 -0.39 4.11
C LYS A 527 -7.96 -0.52 4.29
N HIS A 528 -8.66 0.58 4.52
CA HIS A 528 -10.11 0.56 4.75
C HIS A 528 -10.87 0.12 3.49
N PHE A 529 -10.51 0.67 2.32
CA PHE A 529 -11.10 0.23 1.06
C PHE A 529 -10.76 -1.22 0.72
N TYR A 530 -9.53 -1.64 1.02
CA TYR A 530 -9.13 -3.03 0.80
C TYR A 530 -9.94 -4.01 1.67
N GLU A 531 -10.06 -3.74 2.96
CA GLU A 531 -10.85 -4.57 3.89
C GLU A 531 -12.32 -4.65 3.49
N LEU A 532 -12.88 -3.55 2.98
CA LEU A 532 -14.24 -3.50 2.48
C LEU A 532 -14.42 -4.39 1.24
N LEU A 533 -13.59 -4.20 0.22
CA LEU A 533 -13.68 -4.93 -1.04
C LEU A 533 -13.30 -6.41 -0.93
N VAL A 534 -12.41 -6.76 0.00
CA VAL A 534 -11.98 -8.15 0.18
C VAL A 534 -12.98 -8.95 0.99
N SER A 535 -13.72 -8.33 1.92
CA SER A 535 -14.74 -9.03 2.73
C SER A 535 -15.84 -9.66 1.87
N ASP A 536 -16.16 -9.02 0.76
CA ASP A 536 -17.17 -9.49 -0.19
C ASP A 536 -16.67 -10.67 -1.07
N LYS A 537 -15.36 -10.72 -1.33
CA LYS A 537 -14.73 -11.75 -2.16
C LYS A 537 -14.19 -12.94 -1.37
N ALA A 538 -13.84 -12.75 -0.10
CA ALA A 538 -13.18 -13.75 0.72
C ALA A 538 -14.14 -14.88 1.08
N LYS A 539 -13.75 -16.12 0.75
CA LYS A 539 -14.51 -17.34 1.11
C LYS A 539 -13.81 -18.08 2.23
N VAL A 540 -14.60 -18.68 3.10
CA VAL A 540 -14.11 -19.58 4.14
C VAL A 540 -13.36 -20.74 3.46
N SER A 541 -12.24 -21.20 4.06
CA SER A 541 -11.47 -22.31 3.48
C SER A 541 -12.26 -23.62 3.58
N ARG A 542 -11.99 -24.54 2.62
CA ARG A 542 -12.59 -25.90 2.66
C ARG A 542 -12.27 -26.63 3.97
N GLY A 543 -11.03 -26.47 4.49
CA GLY A 543 -10.66 -27.08 5.77
C GLY A 543 -11.45 -26.54 6.94
N PHE A 544 -11.78 -25.23 6.95
CA PHE A 544 -12.65 -24.64 7.98
C PHE A 544 -14.07 -25.23 7.90
N ALA A 545 -14.65 -25.30 6.70
CA ALA A 545 -15.98 -25.88 6.52
C ALA A 545 -16.02 -27.36 6.92
N LYS A 546 -15.00 -28.14 6.51
CA LYS A 546 -14.88 -29.54 6.84
C LYS A 546 -14.77 -29.79 8.34
N LEU A 547 -13.95 -29.05 9.08
CA LEU A 547 -13.85 -29.18 10.54
C LEU A 547 -15.17 -28.87 11.26
N LYS A 548 -15.93 -27.92 10.73
CA LYS A 548 -17.27 -27.62 11.26
C LYS A 548 -18.23 -28.78 11.04
N GLU A 549 -18.21 -29.40 9.89
CA GLU A 549 -19.06 -30.52 9.51
C GLU A 549 -18.64 -31.81 10.23
N ASP A 550 -17.35 -32.20 10.15
CA ASP A 550 -16.83 -33.46 10.71
C ASP A 550 -17.02 -33.54 12.25
N PHE A 551 -16.93 -32.40 12.95
CA PHE A 551 -16.96 -32.38 14.41
C PHE A 551 -18.20 -31.63 14.99
N GLY A 552 -19.13 -31.17 14.17
CA GLY A 552 -20.32 -30.43 14.64
C GLY A 552 -19.98 -29.12 15.36
N LEU A 553 -18.88 -28.43 15.00
CA LEU A 553 -18.36 -27.29 15.74
C LEU A 553 -19.00 -25.96 15.34
N ALA A 554 -19.17 -25.07 16.30
CA ALA A 554 -19.52 -23.69 16.05
C ALA A 554 -18.33 -22.94 15.39
N ASP A 555 -18.63 -21.90 14.61
CA ASP A 555 -17.60 -21.07 13.93
C ASP A 555 -16.55 -20.50 14.89
N SER A 556 -16.96 -20.16 16.11
CA SER A 556 -16.06 -19.65 17.15
C SER A 556 -15.00 -20.69 17.59
N ALA A 557 -15.37 -21.97 17.66
CA ALA A 557 -14.48 -23.06 18.02
C ALA A 557 -13.45 -23.33 16.92
N VAL A 558 -13.89 -23.41 15.66
CA VAL A 558 -12.99 -23.58 14.50
C VAL A 558 -12.06 -22.39 14.36
N THR A 559 -12.57 -21.16 14.55
CA THR A 559 -11.77 -19.93 14.59
C THR A 559 -10.66 -19.99 15.64
N LYS A 560 -10.99 -20.44 16.88
CA LYS A 560 -10.00 -20.63 17.95
C LYS A 560 -8.92 -21.63 17.53
N ALA A 561 -9.29 -22.77 16.90
CA ALA A 561 -8.35 -23.78 16.44
C ALA A 561 -7.33 -23.20 15.43
N PHE A 562 -7.79 -22.44 14.44
CA PHE A 562 -6.89 -21.78 13.47
C PHE A 562 -6.01 -20.69 14.11
N LEU A 563 -6.54 -19.90 15.05
CA LEU A 563 -5.75 -18.88 15.75
C LEU A 563 -4.65 -19.50 16.61
N LYS A 564 -4.90 -20.65 17.25
CA LYS A 564 -3.89 -21.39 18.03
C LYS A 564 -2.66 -21.78 17.21
N VAL A 565 -2.78 -21.94 15.87
CA VAL A 565 -1.64 -22.20 15.01
C VAL A 565 -0.53 -21.14 15.17
N LYS A 566 -0.88 -19.89 15.47
CA LYS A 566 0.12 -18.81 15.67
C LYS A 566 0.94 -18.98 16.95
N THR A 567 0.36 -19.59 17.98
CA THR A 567 0.91 -19.62 19.35
C THR A 567 1.36 -20.99 19.81
N VAL A 568 0.89 -22.07 19.15
CA VAL A 568 1.13 -23.45 19.58
C VAL A 568 2.59 -23.84 19.66
N SER A 569 3.44 -23.30 18.77
CA SER A 569 4.88 -23.57 18.76
C SER A 569 5.67 -22.31 18.36
N SER A 570 6.92 -22.20 18.81
CA SER A 570 7.89 -21.23 18.31
C SER A 570 8.36 -21.57 16.88
N GLU A 571 8.33 -22.85 16.51
CA GLU A 571 8.84 -23.36 15.25
C GLU A 571 7.84 -23.20 14.10
N MET A 572 8.25 -22.44 13.08
CA MET A 572 7.41 -22.13 11.92
C MET A 572 7.01 -23.34 11.09
N PHE A 573 7.86 -24.41 11.06
CA PHE A 573 7.53 -25.64 10.34
C PHE A 573 6.39 -26.40 11.01
N ILE A 574 6.41 -26.49 12.35
CA ILE A 574 5.36 -27.12 13.14
C ILE A 574 4.05 -26.35 12.98
N ARG A 575 4.08 -25.01 13.07
CA ARG A 575 2.90 -24.16 12.80
C ARG A 575 2.33 -24.43 11.41
N SER A 576 3.19 -24.41 10.40
CA SER A 576 2.78 -24.67 9.00
C SER A 576 2.21 -26.08 8.82
N PHE A 577 2.72 -27.05 9.54
CA PHE A 577 2.24 -28.42 9.53
C PHE A 577 0.84 -28.52 10.17
N GLN A 578 0.64 -27.93 11.35
CA GLN A 578 -0.66 -27.87 12.00
C GLN A 578 -1.70 -27.16 11.12
N PHE A 579 -1.32 -26.06 10.47
CA PHE A 579 -2.17 -25.38 9.50
C PHE A 579 -2.58 -26.29 8.35
N LYS A 580 -1.63 -27.10 7.81
CA LYS A 580 -1.92 -28.05 6.73
C LYS A 580 -2.91 -29.14 7.16
N ILE A 581 -2.80 -29.62 8.39
CA ILE A 581 -3.76 -30.58 8.95
C ILE A 581 -5.16 -29.95 9.02
N LEU A 582 -5.29 -28.78 9.65
CA LEU A 582 -6.57 -28.07 9.79
C LEU A 582 -7.20 -27.68 8.44
N SER A 583 -6.35 -27.41 7.44
CA SER A 583 -6.81 -27.04 6.10
C SER A 583 -7.08 -28.24 5.20
N ASP A 584 -6.91 -29.47 5.71
CA ASP A 584 -7.05 -30.74 4.97
C ASP A 584 -6.18 -30.76 3.68
N ILE A 585 -4.91 -30.28 3.78
CA ILE A 585 -3.97 -30.22 2.65
C ILE A 585 -2.70 -31.05 2.88
N THR A 586 -2.72 -31.96 3.85
CA THR A 586 -1.64 -32.90 4.14
C THR A 586 -1.62 -34.01 3.10
N PHE A 587 -0.44 -34.34 2.56
CA PHE A 587 -0.29 -35.38 1.53
C PHE A 587 -0.22 -36.77 2.15
N THR A 588 -1.35 -37.31 2.56
CA THR A 588 -1.53 -38.73 2.90
C THR A 588 -1.66 -39.59 1.64
N ASN A 589 -1.50 -40.93 1.76
CA ASN A 589 -1.58 -41.82 0.59
C ASN A 589 -2.94 -41.75 -0.08
N SER A 590 -4.05 -41.67 0.67
CA SER A 590 -5.39 -41.48 0.09
C SER A 590 -5.48 -40.20 -0.76
N ARG A 591 -4.80 -39.12 -0.34
CA ARG A 591 -4.76 -37.89 -1.15
C ARG A 591 -3.83 -38.00 -2.34
N LEU A 592 -2.69 -38.66 -2.18
CA LEU A 592 -1.72 -38.91 -3.26
C LEU A 592 -2.30 -39.83 -4.32
N ALA A 593 -3.07 -40.84 -3.93
CA ALA A 593 -3.79 -41.72 -4.85
C ALA A 593 -4.85 -40.98 -5.67
N LYS A 594 -5.64 -40.11 -5.01
CA LYS A 594 -6.66 -39.26 -5.67
C LYS A 594 -6.09 -38.33 -6.75
N ILE A 595 -4.82 -37.95 -6.64
CA ILE A 595 -4.12 -37.11 -7.64
C ILE A 595 -3.22 -37.92 -8.58
N GLY A 596 -3.29 -39.26 -8.53
CA GLY A 596 -2.54 -40.17 -9.40
C GLY A 596 -1.03 -40.23 -9.11
N TYR A 597 -0.57 -39.83 -7.93
CA TYR A 597 0.84 -39.83 -7.56
C TYR A 597 1.32 -41.20 -7.02
N VAL A 598 0.42 -41.92 -6.35
CA VAL A 598 0.64 -43.31 -5.90
C VAL A 598 -0.54 -44.18 -6.36
N GLN A 599 -0.32 -45.48 -6.55
CA GLN A 599 -1.39 -46.39 -6.94
C GLN A 599 -2.16 -46.90 -5.73
N ASP A 600 -1.45 -47.12 -4.61
CA ASP A 600 -2.03 -47.63 -3.37
C ASP A 600 -2.26 -46.52 -2.36
N ASP A 601 -3.44 -46.50 -1.79
CA ASP A 601 -3.86 -45.53 -0.76
C ASP A 601 -3.74 -46.06 0.66
N SER A 602 -3.23 -47.31 0.85
CA SER A 602 -3.12 -47.94 2.15
C SER A 602 -2.19 -47.20 3.12
N CYS A 603 -2.49 -47.29 4.41
CA CYS A 603 -1.73 -46.68 5.47
C CYS A 603 -0.30 -47.19 5.55
N THR A 604 0.66 -46.29 5.61
CA THR A 604 2.10 -46.61 5.70
C THR A 604 2.43 -47.48 6.93
N PHE A 605 1.67 -47.36 8.02
CA PHE A 605 1.92 -48.12 9.24
C PHE A 605 1.20 -49.46 9.26
N CYS A 606 -0.13 -49.49 9.20
CA CYS A 606 -0.89 -50.73 9.33
C CYS A 606 -1.09 -51.49 8.03
N ARG A 607 -0.97 -50.83 6.86
CA ARG A 607 -1.15 -51.38 5.50
C ARG A 607 -2.53 -52.05 5.25
N VAL A 608 -3.52 -51.74 6.08
CA VAL A 608 -4.86 -52.35 6.03
C VAL A 608 -5.90 -51.37 5.54
N SER A 609 -5.92 -50.17 6.10
CA SER A 609 -6.95 -49.15 5.82
C SER A 609 -6.42 -47.99 4.98
N PRO A 610 -7.25 -47.28 4.25
CA PRO A 610 -6.83 -46.06 3.51
C PRO A 610 -6.18 -45.05 4.43
N GLU A 611 -5.05 -44.47 4.02
CA GLU A 611 -4.35 -43.44 4.81
C GLU A 611 -5.01 -42.10 4.67
N THR A 612 -6.12 -41.91 5.35
CA THR A 612 -6.72 -40.58 5.55
C THR A 612 -5.97 -39.79 6.62
N VAL A 613 -6.26 -38.48 6.76
CA VAL A 613 -5.67 -37.67 7.84
C VAL A 613 -6.11 -38.19 9.22
N ASN A 614 -7.39 -38.54 9.37
CA ASN A 614 -7.94 -39.08 10.62
C ASN A 614 -7.32 -40.43 10.96
N HIS A 615 -7.26 -41.33 9.96
CA HIS A 615 -6.64 -42.65 10.17
C HIS A 615 -5.18 -42.53 10.59
N LEU A 616 -4.35 -41.76 9.82
CA LEU A 616 -2.92 -41.63 10.10
C LEU A 616 -2.63 -41.07 11.50
N PHE A 617 -3.38 -40.07 11.97
CA PHE A 617 -3.08 -39.38 13.22
C PHE A 617 -3.83 -39.93 14.42
N TYR A 618 -4.87 -40.77 14.26
CA TYR A 618 -5.64 -41.26 15.39
C TYR A 618 -6.15 -42.70 15.27
N GLU A 619 -6.79 -43.07 14.16
CA GLU A 619 -7.53 -44.33 14.03
C GLU A 619 -6.63 -45.56 13.79
N CYS A 620 -5.43 -45.36 13.20
CA CYS A 620 -4.48 -46.42 12.92
C CYS A 620 -4.08 -47.14 14.24
N THR A 621 -4.01 -48.47 14.21
CA THR A 621 -3.61 -49.29 15.35
C THR A 621 -2.29 -48.88 15.99
N HIS A 622 -1.28 -48.53 15.14
CA HIS A 622 0.04 -48.07 15.60
C HIS A 622 -0.05 -46.69 16.29
N THR A 623 -0.81 -45.78 15.72
CA THR A 623 -0.97 -44.45 16.32
C THR A 623 -1.89 -44.47 17.55
N ASN A 624 -2.86 -45.36 17.57
CA ASN A 624 -3.71 -45.56 18.77
C ASN A 624 -2.89 -46.06 19.96
N GLN A 625 -1.96 -47.04 19.72
CA GLN A 625 -1.04 -47.47 20.76
C GLN A 625 -0.13 -46.30 21.22
N PHE A 626 0.40 -45.52 20.33
CA PHE A 626 1.20 -44.32 20.66
C PHE A 626 0.42 -43.36 21.55
N TRP A 627 -0.89 -43.13 21.26
CA TRP A 627 -1.72 -42.25 22.11
C TRP A 627 -2.01 -42.80 23.47
N LYS A 628 -2.10 -44.12 23.63
CA LYS A 628 -2.18 -44.77 24.96
C LYS A 628 -0.92 -44.50 25.77
N ASP A 629 0.24 -44.70 25.17
CA ASP A 629 1.54 -44.42 25.80
C ASP A 629 1.75 -42.95 26.07
N PHE A 630 1.26 -42.09 25.20
CA PHE A 630 1.27 -40.64 25.40
C PHE A 630 0.42 -40.20 26.59
N LYS A 631 -0.78 -40.80 26.80
CA LYS A 631 -1.62 -40.51 27.97
C LYS A 631 -0.91 -40.90 29.27
N ASN A 632 -0.24 -42.05 29.30
CA ASN A 632 0.57 -42.47 30.44
C ASN A 632 1.75 -41.53 30.71
N PHE A 633 2.43 -41.09 29.66
CA PHE A 633 3.50 -40.12 29.79
C PHE A 633 2.98 -38.75 30.29
N TRP A 634 1.85 -38.30 29.80
CA TRP A 634 1.22 -37.05 30.29
C TRP A 634 0.79 -37.15 31.74
N PHE A 635 0.23 -38.28 32.17
CA PHE A 635 -0.12 -38.51 33.56
C PHE A 635 1.12 -38.49 34.46
N ALA A 636 2.18 -39.14 34.07
CA ALA A 636 3.46 -39.12 34.82
C ALA A 636 4.03 -37.70 34.97
N LEU A 637 3.85 -36.85 33.96
CA LEU A 637 4.34 -35.47 33.95
C LEU A 637 3.44 -34.50 34.75
N SER A 638 2.12 -34.65 34.65
CA SER A 638 1.16 -33.63 35.11
C SER A 638 0.36 -34.05 36.34
N GLY A 639 0.40 -35.33 36.71
CA GLY A 639 -0.48 -35.91 37.73
C GLY A 639 -1.95 -35.98 37.32
N LYS A 640 -2.31 -35.67 36.09
CA LYS A 640 -3.70 -35.56 35.62
C LYS A 640 -3.95 -36.53 34.46
N HIS A 641 -5.02 -37.31 34.57
CA HIS A 641 -5.53 -38.08 33.47
C HIS A 641 -6.08 -37.18 32.37
N VAL A 642 -5.80 -37.53 31.11
CA VAL A 642 -6.35 -36.84 29.94
C VAL A 642 -7.01 -37.84 29.01
N GLU A 643 -8.28 -37.61 28.71
CA GLU A 643 -8.95 -38.29 27.60
C GLU A 643 -8.79 -37.49 26.33
N LEU A 644 -8.38 -38.20 25.25
CA LEU A 644 -8.13 -37.62 23.96
C LEU A 644 -9.08 -38.22 22.91
N SER A 645 -9.95 -37.39 22.39
CA SER A 645 -10.80 -37.70 21.24
C SER A 645 -10.05 -37.39 19.92
N LEU A 646 -10.56 -37.87 18.78
CA LEU A 646 -10.11 -37.48 17.47
C LEU A 646 -10.08 -35.94 17.30
N GLN A 647 -11.15 -35.29 17.77
CA GLN A 647 -11.23 -33.83 17.74
C GLN A 647 -10.07 -33.20 18.53
N ASP A 648 -9.78 -33.66 19.76
CA ASP A 648 -8.70 -33.10 20.58
C ASP A 648 -7.32 -33.27 19.90
N VAL A 649 -7.09 -34.40 19.29
CA VAL A 649 -5.84 -34.63 18.54
C VAL A 649 -5.75 -33.70 17.34
N MET A 650 -6.82 -33.52 16.58
CA MET A 650 -6.80 -32.71 15.36
C MET A 650 -6.68 -31.20 15.63
N ILE A 651 -7.53 -30.66 16.49
CA ILE A 651 -7.65 -29.20 16.71
C ILE A 651 -7.03 -28.71 18.03
N GLY A 652 -6.72 -29.64 18.96
CA GLY A 652 -6.27 -29.34 20.32
C GLY A 652 -7.44 -29.04 21.28
N LYS A 653 -7.18 -29.13 22.59
CA LYS A 653 -8.14 -28.68 23.60
C LYS A 653 -8.42 -27.19 23.46
N LEU A 654 -9.67 -26.78 23.44
CA LEU A 654 -10.08 -25.40 23.18
C LEU A 654 -10.09 -24.50 24.43
N ASP A 655 -9.87 -25.08 25.62
CA ASP A 655 -9.70 -24.34 26.85
C ASP A 655 -8.38 -23.53 26.92
N GLU A 656 -8.28 -22.59 27.85
CA GLU A 656 -7.11 -21.74 28.02
C GLU A 656 -5.97 -22.42 28.81
N VAL A 657 -6.29 -23.44 29.63
CA VAL A 657 -5.35 -24.08 30.56
C VAL A 657 -4.45 -25.09 29.86
N SER A 658 -4.86 -25.64 28.74
CA SER A 658 -4.19 -26.74 28.04
C SER A 658 -3.06 -26.29 27.09
N GLY A 659 -2.39 -25.15 27.34
CA GLY A 659 -1.36 -24.60 26.44
C GLY A 659 -0.19 -25.56 26.19
N LEU A 660 0.37 -26.19 27.24
CA LEU A 660 1.49 -27.14 27.10
C LEU A 660 1.01 -28.45 26.48
N LEU A 661 -0.16 -28.96 26.88
CA LEU A 661 -0.76 -30.16 26.26
C LEU A 661 -0.97 -29.95 24.76
N ASN A 662 -1.52 -28.84 24.34
CA ASN A 662 -1.71 -28.52 22.90
C ASN A 662 -0.40 -28.47 22.13
N TYR A 663 0.66 -27.96 22.77
CA TYR A 663 1.99 -28.00 22.20
C TYR A 663 2.47 -29.45 22.01
N PHE A 664 2.34 -30.30 23.05
CA PHE A 664 2.73 -31.70 22.97
C PHE A 664 1.90 -32.47 21.94
N LEU A 665 0.59 -32.25 21.87
CA LEU A 665 -0.27 -32.86 20.83
C LEU A 665 0.18 -32.46 19.42
N THR A 666 0.60 -31.21 19.23
CA THR A 666 1.08 -30.77 17.90
C THR A 666 2.46 -31.35 17.56
N VAL A 667 3.36 -31.44 18.54
CA VAL A 667 4.67 -32.09 18.37
C VAL A 667 4.51 -33.60 18.16
N ALA A 668 3.56 -34.24 18.84
CA ALA A 668 3.23 -35.67 18.65
C ALA A 668 2.75 -35.95 17.21
N LYS A 669 1.83 -35.12 16.68
CA LYS A 669 1.44 -35.24 15.26
C LYS A 669 2.62 -35.04 14.31
N TRP A 670 3.53 -34.12 14.61
CA TRP A 670 4.74 -33.92 13.84
C TRP A 670 5.67 -35.15 13.95
N HIS A 671 5.78 -35.77 15.12
CA HIS A 671 6.53 -37.02 15.33
C HIS A 671 5.93 -38.16 14.51
N ILE A 672 4.61 -38.40 14.59
CA ILE A 672 3.89 -39.39 13.76
C ILE A 672 4.18 -39.15 12.27
N TRP A 673 4.09 -37.91 11.80
CA TRP A 673 4.36 -37.54 10.42
C TRP A 673 5.81 -37.82 9.98
N THR A 674 6.78 -37.54 10.86
CA THR A 674 8.20 -37.81 10.55
C THR A 674 8.53 -39.31 10.60
N SER A 675 7.89 -40.08 11.50
CA SER A 675 7.99 -41.53 11.56
C SER A 675 7.41 -42.18 10.30
N ARG A 676 6.24 -41.70 9.83
CA ARG A 676 5.67 -42.11 8.53
C ARG A 676 6.64 -41.94 7.37
N LYS A 677 7.31 -40.78 7.29
CA LYS A 677 8.30 -40.52 6.21
C LYS A 677 9.50 -41.47 6.27
N ARG A 678 9.81 -42.03 7.42
CA ARG A 678 10.88 -43.02 7.62
C ARG A 678 10.37 -44.45 7.56
N CYS A 679 9.06 -44.66 7.33
CA CYS A 679 8.41 -45.98 7.36
C CYS A 679 8.61 -46.73 8.70
N LEU A 680 8.69 -45.97 9.81
CA LEU A 680 8.83 -46.49 11.17
C LEU A 680 7.56 -46.23 11.96
N SER A 681 7.11 -47.16 12.81
CA SER A 681 6.01 -46.94 13.73
C SER A 681 6.35 -45.81 14.72
N PRO A 682 5.40 -44.96 15.08
CA PRO A 682 5.66 -43.90 16.06
C PRO A 682 5.92 -44.53 17.44
N ASP A 683 7.03 -44.13 18.06
CA ASP A 683 7.50 -44.63 19.35
C ASP A 683 7.51 -43.53 20.40
N ILE A 684 7.06 -43.85 21.63
CA ILE A 684 6.95 -42.88 22.73
C ILE A 684 8.33 -42.55 23.33
N ALA A 685 9.30 -43.46 23.31
CA ALA A 685 10.65 -43.18 23.83
C ALA A 685 11.35 -42.14 22.94
N ALA A 686 11.28 -42.34 21.62
CA ALA A 686 11.79 -41.37 20.65
C ALA A 686 11.04 -40.03 20.73
N PHE A 687 9.73 -40.00 21.03
CA PHE A 687 8.99 -38.78 21.24
C PHE A 687 9.45 -38.02 22.49
N LYS A 688 9.72 -38.71 23.62
CA LYS A 688 10.27 -38.10 24.84
C LYS A 688 11.59 -37.41 24.57
N GLU A 689 12.47 -38.02 23.80
CA GLU A 689 13.74 -37.40 23.38
C GLU A 689 13.53 -36.14 22.53
N VAL A 690 12.55 -36.13 21.62
CA VAL A 690 12.17 -34.95 20.82
C VAL A 690 11.71 -33.82 21.75
N ILE A 691 10.85 -34.10 22.75
CA ILE A 691 10.37 -33.10 23.71
C ILE A 691 11.53 -32.55 24.54
N ASN A 692 12.43 -33.41 25.02
CA ASN A 692 13.61 -32.98 25.80
C ASN A 692 14.54 -32.07 24.98
N MET A 693 14.80 -32.43 23.71
CA MET A 693 15.55 -31.56 22.82
C MET A 693 14.89 -30.18 22.61
N LYS A 694 13.58 -30.16 22.43
CA LYS A 694 12.82 -28.90 22.26
C LYS A 694 12.83 -28.06 23.51
N TYR A 695 12.68 -28.65 24.70
CA TYR A 695 12.84 -27.98 25.96
C TYR A 695 14.23 -27.30 26.09
N LYS A 696 15.31 -28.05 25.84
CA LYS A 696 16.68 -27.52 25.88
C LYS A 696 16.88 -26.36 24.90
N THR A 697 16.36 -26.50 23.69
CA THR A 697 16.45 -25.46 22.63
C THR A 697 15.67 -24.22 23.01
N GLU A 698 14.41 -24.33 23.45
CA GLU A 698 13.59 -23.20 23.87
C GLU A 698 14.17 -22.51 25.12
N LYS A 699 14.75 -23.26 26.06
CA LYS A 699 15.47 -22.74 27.24
C LYS A 699 16.64 -21.86 26.80
N TYR A 700 17.48 -22.35 25.89
CA TYR A 700 18.63 -21.59 25.35
C TYR A 700 18.17 -20.29 24.66
N ILE A 701 17.15 -20.38 23.80
CA ILE A 701 16.58 -19.20 23.11
C ILE A 701 16.00 -18.20 24.11
N ALA A 702 15.32 -18.66 25.15
CA ALA A 702 14.73 -17.80 26.17
C ALA A 702 15.79 -17.03 26.97
N VAL A 703 16.91 -17.67 27.28
CA VAL A 703 18.07 -17.00 27.92
C VAL A 703 18.65 -15.94 26.99
N LYS A 704 18.90 -16.29 25.73
CA LYS A 704 19.48 -15.37 24.74
C LYS A 704 18.62 -14.14 24.47
N ASN A 705 17.28 -14.29 24.52
CA ASN A 705 16.34 -13.21 24.21
C ASN A 705 15.73 -12.54 25.45
N ASN A 706 16.23 -12.80 26.66
CA ASN A 706 15.69 -12.29 27.93
C ASN A 706 14.16 -12.56 28.12
N THR A 707 13.72 -13.77 27.74
CA THR A 707 12.30 -14.20 27.82
C THR A 707 12.07 -15.37 28.77
N GLN A 708 12.95 -15.55 29.78
CA GLN A 708 12.91 -16.68 30.72
C GLN A 708 11.57 -16.83 31.44
N ARG A 709 10.93 -15.72 31.86
CA ARG A 709 9.62 -15.74 32.53
C ARG A 709 8.53 -16.41 31.67
N LYS A 710 8.51 -16.11 30.36
CA LYS A 710 7.56 -16.73 29.42
C LYS A 710 7.84 -18.22 29.22
N PHE A 711 9.11 -18.58 29.15
CA PHE A 711 9.56 -19.96 29.05
C PHE A 711 9.15 -20.76 30.30
N GLN A 712 9.47 -20.26 31.50
CA GLN A 712 9.10 -20.90 32.78
C GLN A 712 7.58 -21.10 32.90
N ALA A 713 6.78 -20.06 32.57
CA ALA A 713 5.33 -20.17 32.60
C ALA A 713 4.80 -21.27 31.65
N ARG A 714 5.41 -21.43 30.47
CA ARG A 714 5.01 -22.46 29.50
C ARG A 714 5.40 -23.87 29.91
N TRP A 715 6.64 -24.03 30.41
CA TRP A 715 7.25 -25.34 30.71
C TRP A 715 7.16 -25.71 32.21
N LYS A 716 6.32 -24.99 32.99
CA LYS A 716 6.23 -25.18 34.45
C LYS A 716 6.08 -26.66 34.86
N LEU A 717 5.12 -27.35 34.26
CA LEU A 717 4.88 -28.79 34.54
C LEU A 717 6.10 -29.69 34.21
N PHE A 718 6.89 -29.33 33.23
CA PHE A 718 8.08 -30.06 32.81
C PHE A 718 9.33 -29.69 33.62
N ILE A 719 9.32 -28.59 34.31
CA ILE A 719 10.40 -28.14 35.19
C ILE A 719 10.21 -28.77 36.59
N ASP A 720 8.95 -28.87 37.02
CA ASP A 720 8.58 -29.34 38.33
C ASP A 720 8.52 -30.90 38.42
N SER A 721 8.59 -31.62 37.28
CA SER A 721 8.69 -33.08 37.15
C SER A 721 10.14 -33.54 36.98
#